data_846dd1881fce291838a5b3b419fc6421
#
_entry.id   846dd1881fce291838a5b3b419fc6421
#
_cell.length_a   1.000
_cell.length_b   1.000
_cell.length_c   1.000
_cell.angle_alpha   90.00
_cell.angle_beta   90.00
_cell.angle_gamma   90.00
#
_symmetry.space_group_name_H-M   'P 1'
#
loop_
_entity.id
_entity.type
_entity.pdbx_description
1 polymer ?
#
loop_
_entity_poly.entity_id
_entity_poly.type
_entity_poly.pdbx_seq_one_letter_code
_entity_poly.pdbx_strand_id
1 'polypeptide(L)'
;MHFILPRRAWCATLLSTLCLAAQGAVEAQLVAGAEQPRTPVPAYRLVKAPGPFKVDGRLDEDGWSTAPILDHFSENLPASRTESRHRTELRMLLSGHDLYVGVKSYDDDPDSIRAPLVRRDGVLGDQDFVALYLDSVGTRTFGQFFRINARGVLSDGSWNDQIGNEDFSPDFEYEGAAARFEDATGRGWSAEMRIPLTSLRMPDPPPREWTFIFFNSWTRDTRYRVANVPLPRDWSCMLCIAQAITLPEDMPRATGWSLTPQTTLSQQRDRDIGVPTTMDRRVRAGVDVKWRVTGDTIIDATFNPDFSQIEIDAPQLAANTQFALFFPEKRSFFLEGADLFDMPQKAVYTRSFTDPKWGARITRRAAERDFTLLAAHDEGGGLTLLPSAYATGFATQRGADSLLARGRQHFDGFTLGGVATYRRDDEGRTNAVGGGDAVIRLSNDSRLRAQLLGSHTKDQDWRPDAVSGHASTVEYALQSASWENTLLAEELSPNFRADHGFIAQNDYRRAMANVTRKWQDVASWAEVALFVNAEHKRTPSGVTLLNALRVGTFGNTVRNTWLTVEPRYEEVRVVEGGALHPVRYLHLHVDSTPLPWLSYLQWDIDTGERLDVANDRAGRGTAITGFTRMRFFERTELDLRSNWQWVATRTPAGRQRVLTERTLQATAVFHVDARNNVRIIAQDGSISRNPALYVDTTVSAKDKVRVLSLVYAYRAGLQMSVYVGASIARDRDPDSGIDRRTQEAFVKLAYTFFG
;
A
#
# COMPACT_ATOMS: atom_id res chain seq x y z
N MET A 1 -29.82 -42.82 16.68
CA MET A 1 -30.30 -42.49 15.33
C MET A 1 -29.36 -41.45 14.78
N HIS A 2 -28.31 -41.88 14.07
CA HIS A 2 -27.29 -41.00 13.48
C HIS A 2 -27.69 -40.71 12.04
N PHE A 3 -28.04 -39.45 11.76
CA PHE A 3 -28.19 -38.98 10.37
C PHE A 3 -26.82 -38.64 9.80
N ILE A 4 -26.28 -39.52 8.97
CA ILE A 4 -25.12 -39.27 8.12
C ILE A 4 -25.67 -38.77 6.78
N LEU A 5 -25.62 -37.46 6.53
CA LEU A 5 -25.84 -36.84 5.23
C LEU A 5 -24.52 -36.79 4.45
N PRO A 6 -24.50 -37.08 3.17
CA PRO A 6 -23.25 -37.17 2.39
C PRO A 6 -22.64 -35.78 2.16
N ARG A 7 -21.42 -35.57 2.66
CA ARG A 7 -20.61 -34.34 2.68
C ARG A 7 -20.31 -33.73 1.30
N ARG A 8 -20.57 -34.42 0.20
CA ARG A 8 -20.22 -33.96 -1.16
C ARG A 8 -21.27 -33.09 -1.87
N ALA A 9 -22.50 -33.09 -1.42
CA ALA A 9 -23.60 -32.42 -2.09
C ALA A 9 -23.74 -30.91 -1.74
N TRP A 10 -23.23 -30.49 -0.59
CA TRP A 10 -23.50 -29.12 -0.08
C TRP A 10 -22.71 -28.03 -0.79
N CYS A 11 -21.45 -28.27 -1.16
CA CYS A 11 -20.63 -27.24 -1.84
C CYS A 11 -21.11 -27.00 -3.29
N ALA A 12 -21.50 -28.05 -4.00
CA ALA A 12 -21.97 -27.90 -5.37
C ALA A 12 -23.36 -27.25 -5.44
N THR A 13 -24.22 -27.51 -4.46
CA THR A 13 -25.60 -26.94 -4.41
C THR A 13 -25.56 -25.48 -3.95
N LEU A 14 -24.70 -25.09 -3.03
CA LEU A 14 -24.52 -23.70 -2.62
C LEU A 14 -23.93 -22.83 -3.74
N LEU A 15 -22.95 -23.35 -4.51
CA LEU A 15 -22.40 -22.62 -5.65
C LEU A 15 -23.43 -22.47 -6.78
N SER A 16 -24.24 -23.50 -7.07
CA SER A 16 -25.26 -23.42 -8.11
C SER A 16 -26.44 -22.50 -7.70
N THR A 17 -26.79 -22.45 -6.42
CA THR A 17 -27.84 -21.55 -5.91
C THR A 17 -27.36 -20.09 -5.83
N LEU A 18 -26.07 -19.86 -5.52
CA LEU A 18 -25.46 -18.54 -5.57
C LEU A 18 -25.30 -18.02 -7.01
N CYS A 19 -24.97 -18.89 -7.98
CA CYS A 19 -24.93 -18.52 -9.40
C CYS A 19 -26.34 -18.16 -9.95
N LEU A 20 -27.40 -18.86 -9.52
CA LEU A 20 -28.77 -18.55 -9.91
C LEU A 20 -29.30 -17.28 -9.22
N ALA A 21 -28.93 -17.02 -7.98
CA ALA A 21 -29.24 -15.78 -7.29
C ALA A 21 -28.50 -14.56 -7.89
N ALA A 22 -27.26 -14.75 -8.37
CA ALA A 22 -26.49 -13.73 -9.07
C ALA A 22 -27.10 -13.40 -10.44
N GLN A 23 -27.60 -14.39 -11.19
CA GLN A 23 -28.29 -14.14 -12.46
C GLN A 23 -29.61 -13.36 -12.27
N GLY A 24 -30.42 -13.69 -11.27
CA GLY A 24 -31.65 -12.95 -10.96
C GLY A 24 -31.39 -11.52 -10.47
N ALA A 25 -30.27 -11.27 -9.79
CA ALA A 25 -29.89 -9.93 -9.34
C ALA A 25 -29.36 -9.06 -10.49
N VAL A 26 -28.68 -9.63 -11.47
CA VAL A 26 -28.17 -8.92 -12.64
C VAL A 26 -29.32 -8.51 -13.57
N GLU A 27 -30.33 -9.37 -13.79
CA GLU A 27 -31.50 -8.99 -14.59
C GLU A 27 -32.40 -7.95 -13.91
N ALA A 28 -32.49 -7.94 -12.58
CA ALA A 28 -33.31 -6.96 -11.85
C ALA A 28 -32.67 -5.56 -11.78
N GLN A 29 -31.34 -5.45 -11.87
CA GLN A 29 -30.63 -4.16 -11.81
C GLN A 29 -30.46 -3.47 -13.17
N LEU A 30 -30.56 -4.17 -14.27
CA LEU A 30 -30.57 -3.57 -15.61
C LEU A 30 -31.77 -2.67 -15.91
N VAL A 31 -32.77 -2.65 -15.03
CA VAL A 31 -34.06 -1.93 -15.26
C VAL A 31 -34.30 -0.77 -14.26
N ALA A 32 -33.50 -0.56 -13.23
CA ALA A 32 -33.81 0.38 -12.16
C ALA A 32 -32.67 1.35 -11.76
N GLY A 33 -31.97 1.88 -12.69
CA GLY A 33 -30.97 2.96 -12.47
C GLY A 33 -31.47 4.32 -12.92
N ALA A 34 -32.64 4.78 -12.45
CA ALA A 34 -32.95 6.19 -12.59
C ALA A 34 -32.06 6.99 -11.61
N GLU A 35 -30.98 7.59 -12.13
CA GLU A 35 -30.20 8.60 -11.43
C GLU A 35 -31.15 9.65 -10.84
N GLN A 36 -31.16 9.79 -9.52
CA GLN A 36 -31.75 11.00 -8.94
C GLN A 36 -30.93 12.18 -9.44
N PRO A 37 -31.53 13.20 -10.08
CA PRO A 37 -30.80 14.36 -10.56
C PRO A 37 -30.16 15.06 -9.36
N ARG A 38 -28.85 14.94 -9.21
CA ARG A 38 -28.09 15.69 -8.23
C ARG A 38 -27.99 17.12 -8.71
N THR A 39 -28.24 18.08 -7.85
CA THR A 39 -27.94 19.48 -8.14
C THR A 39 -26.42 19.56 -8.35
N PRO A 40 -25.94 19.88 -9.56
CA PRO A 40 -24.52 19.95 -9.81
C PRO A 40 -23.91 21.01 -8.91
N VAL A 41 -22.83 20.67 -8.18
CA VAL A 41 -22.06 21.63 -7.42
C VAL A 41 -21.41 22.60 -8.42
N PRO A 42 -21.58 23.92 -8.28
CA PRO A 42 -20.99 24.88 -9.20
C PRO A 42 -19.49 24.71 -9.33
N ALA A 43 -18.93 24.89 -10.53
CA ALA A 43 -17.49 24.80 -10.75
C ALA A 43 -16.77 25.89 -9.95
N TYR A 44 -15.63 25.57 -9.34
CA TYR A 44 -14.75 26.54 -8.73
C TYR A 44 -13.97 27.29 -9.82
N ARG A 45 -14.00 28.62 -9.79
CA ARG A 45 -13.27 29.43 -10.76
C ARG A 45 -11.86 29.72 -10.25
N LEU A 46 -10.85 29.15 -10.86
CA LEU A 46 -9.46 29.44 -10.54
C LEU A 46 -9.07 30.79 -11.16
N VAL A 47 -8.57 31.71 -10.33
CA VAL A 47 -8.17 33.04 -10.75
C VAL A 47 -6.64 33.17 -10.70
N LYS A 48 -6.11 34.13 -11.49
CA LYS A 48 -4.70 34.52 -11.39
C LYS A 48 -4.57 35.71 -10.45
N ALA A 49 -3.57 35.66 -9.58
CA ALA A 49 -3.22 36.77 -8.69
C ALA A 49 -1.74 37.10 -8.84
N PRO A 50 -1.37 38.42 -8.77
CA PRO A 50 0.04 38.79 -8.72
C PRO A 50 0.66 38.34 -7.38
N GLY A 51 1.90 37.83 -7.46
CA GLY A 51 2.71 37.51 -6.27
C GLY A 51 3.58 38.69 -5.82
N PRO A 52 4.44 38.47 -4.83
CA PRO A 52 4.79 37.19 -4.24
C PRO A 52 3.84 36.75 -3.10
N PHE A 53 3.69 35.44 -2.91
CA PHE A 53 3.04 34.84 -1.73
C PHE A 53 4.12 34.22 -0.85
N LYS A 54 4.04 34.45 0.45
CA LYS A 54 4.91 33.84 1.44
C LYS A 54 4.16 32.69 2.09
N VAL A 55 4.66 31.48 1.92
CA VAL A 55 4.06 30.30 2.54
C VAL A 55 4.43 30.27 4.04
N ASP A 56 3.62 30.95 4.87
CA ASP A 56 3.82 30.99 6.33
C ASP A 56 2.59 30.53 7.14
N GLY A 57 1.55 30.11 6.42
CA GLY A 57 0.29 29.62 6.99
C GLY A 57 -0.73 30.72 7.29
N ARG A 58 -0.48 31.98 6.89
CA ARG A 58 -1.38 33.11 7.05
C ARG A 58 -1.91 33.54 5.70
N LEU A 59 -3.20 33.86 5.62
CA LEU A 59 -3.84 34.31 4.39
C LEU A 59 -3.98 35.83 4.43
N ASP A 60 -2.87 36.53 4.60
CA ASP A 60 -2.84 37.99 4.81
C ASP A 60 -2.29 38.80 3.61
N GLU A 61 -1.80 38.09 2.54
CA GLU A 61 -1.45 38.81 1.31
C GLU A 61 -2.70 39.24 0.53
N ASP A 62 -2.64 40.43 -0.08
CA ASP A 62 -3.74 41.02 -0.84
C ASP A 62 -4.30 40.11 -1.94
N GLY A 63 -3.44 39.28 -2.52
CA GLY A 63 -3.80 38.33 -3.55
C GLY A 63 -4.88 37.34 -3.13
N TRP A 64 -4.93 36.94 -1.86
CA TRP A 64 -5.97 36.03 -1.33
C TRP A 64 -7.38 36.60 -1.40
N SER A 65 -7.51 37.93 -1.37
CA SER A 65 -8.80 38.63 -1.47
C SER A 65 -9.45 38.43 -2.86
N THR A 66 -8.65 38.16 -3.88
CA THR A 66 -9.13 37.97 -5.27
C THR A 66 -9.70 36.56 -5.52
N ALA A 67 -9.31 35.59 -4.71
CA ALA A 67 -9.74 34.22 -4.86
C ALA A 67 -11.18 34.00 -4.36
N PRO A 68 -12.05 33.33 -5.12
CA PRO A 68 -13.36 32.94 -4.62
C PRO A 68 -13.26 32.10 -3.35
N ILE A 69 -14.17 32.34 -2.40
CA ILE A 69 -14.29 31.54 -1.19
C ILE A 69 -15.20 30.37 -1.48
N LEU A 70 -14.75 29.15 -1.17
CA LEU A 70 -15.58 27.98 -1.07
C LEU A 70 -15.78 27.65 0.42
N ASP A 71 -17.01 27.76 0.91
CA ASP A 71 -17.39 27.61 2.33
C ASP A 71 -18.53 26.60 2.57
N HIS A 72 -19.08 26.03 1.50
CA HIS A 72 -20.10 24.98 1.59
C HIS A 72 -19.45 23.61 1.64
N PHE A 73 -19.51 22.96 2.81
CA PHE A 73 -18.98 21.64 3.05
C PHE A 73 -20.03 20.72 3.65
N SER A 74 -20.03 19.46 3.22
CA SER A 74 -20.89 18.40 3.74
C SER A 74 -20.11 17.45 4.64
N GLU A 75 -20.64 17.09 5.80
CA GLU A 75 -20.03 16.11 6.69
C GLU A 75 -20.26 14.70 6.12
N ASN A 76 -19.19 13.91 6.06
CA ASN A 76 -19.25 12.52 5.61
C ASN A 76 -18.72 11.51 6.64
N LEU A 77 -18.13 11.97 7.74
CA LEU A 77 -17.77 11.19 8.91
C LEU A 77 -18.10 11.97 10.20
N PRO A 78 -18.59 11.32 11.26
CA PRO A 78 -18.97 9.91 11.36
C PRO A 78 -20.27 9.57 10.63
N ALA A 79 -21.12 10.56 10.39
CA ALA A 79 -22.41 10.41 9.70
C ALA A 79 -22.46 11.31 8.46
N SER A 80 -23.24 10.94 7.46
CA SER A 80 -23.48 11.80 6.30
C SER A 80 -24.49 12.89 6.65
N ARG A 81 -24.08 14.17 6.55
CA ARG A 81 -24.90 15.35 6.80
C ARG A 81 -24.72 16.37 5.68
N THR A 82 -25.75 17.10 5.36
CA THR A 82 -25.70 18.17 4.33
C THR A 82 -24.93 19.38 4.79
N GLU A 83 -24.84 19.63 6.10
CA GLU A 83 -24.14 20.76 6.69
C GLU A 83 -22.99 20.31 7.58
N SER A 84 -21.90 21.08 7.56
CA SER A 84 -20.76 20.87 8.40
C SER A 84 -20.98 21.44 9.80
N ARG A 85 -20.49 20.77 10.84
CA ARG A 85 -20.45 21.29 12.22
C ARG A 85 -19.35 22.33 12.42
N HIS A 86 -18.31 22.31 11.57
CA HIS A 86 -17.19 23.22 11.62
C HIS A 86 -17.11 24.01 10.32
N ARG A 87 -17.01 25.31 10.43
CA ARG A 87 -16.80 26.19 9.29
C ARG A 87 -15.43 25.94 8.70
N THR A 88 -15.38 25.81 7.39
CA THR A 88 -14.15 25.69 6.59
C THR A 88 -14.25 26.68 5.44
N GLU A 89 -13.18 27.40 5.16
CA GLU A 89 -13.04 28.25 3.98
C GLU A 89 -11.85 27.76 3.18
N LEU A 90 -12.07 27.52 1.90
CA LEU A 90 -11.04 27.17 0.93
C LEU A 90 -10.92 28.27 -0.12
N ARG A 91 -9.71 28.64 -0.44
CA ARG A 91 -9.36 29.54 -1.55
C ARG A 91 -8.27 28.91 -2.39
N MET A 92 -8.40 29.00 -3.71
CA MET A 92 -7.36 28.55 -4.64
C MET A 92 -7.12 29.64 -5.68
N LEU A 93 -5.85 29.85 -6.04
CA LEU A 93 -5.43 30.79 -7.07
C LEU A 93 -4.13 30.35 -7.73
N LEU A 94 -3.85 30.90 -8.90
CA LEU A 94 -2.57 30.74 -9.58
C LEU A 94 -1.73 32.02 -9.41
N SER A 95 -0.44 31.84 -9.09
CA SER A 95 0.54 32.91 -9.18
C SER A 95 1.81 32.39 -9.85
N GLY A 96 2.18 32.98 -10.97
CA GLY A 96 3.28 32.49 -11.80
C GLY A 96 3.01 31.06 -12.31
N HIS A 97 3.85 30.10 -11.91
CA HIS A 97 3.76 28.68 -12.28
C HIS A 97 3.32 27.79 -11.09
N ASP A 98 2.70 28.39 -10.08
CA ASP A 98 2.32 27.69 -8.86
C ASP A 98 0.82 27.81 -8.60
N LEU A 99 0.23 26.70 -8.15
CA LEU A 99 -1.10 26.67 -7.55
C LEU A 99 -0.96 26.94 -6.06
N TYR A 100 -1.63 27.97 -5.57
CA TYR A 100 -1.72 28.30 -4.15
C TYR A 100 -3.07 27.84 -3.61
N VAL A 101 -3.05 27.18 -2.47
CA VAL A 101 -4.23 26.69 -1.76
C VAL A 101 -4.21 27.23 -0.35
N GLY A 102 -5.16 28.08 -0.03
CA GLY A 102 -5.32 28.71 1.28
C GLY A 102 -6.57 28.19 1.99
N VAL A 103 -6.44 27.83 3.25
CA VAL A 103 -7.52 27.24 4.04
C VAL A 103 -7.63 27.93 5.40
N LYS A 104 -8.85 28.24 5.83
CA LYS A 104 -9.18 28.51 7.23
C LYS A 104 -10.09 27.40 7.76
N SER A 105 -9.62 26.69 8.79
CA SER A 105 -10.39 25.69 9.54
C SER A 105 -10.75 26.31 10.89
N TYR A 106 -12.01 26.68 11.07
CA TYR A 106 -12.50 27.27 12.31
C TYR A 106 -12.71 26.21 13.37
N ASP A 107 -12.34 26.49 14.61
CA ASP A 107 -12.47 25.57 15.73
C ASP A 107 -12.82 26.37 17.00
N ASP A 108 -13.90 25.97 17.67
CA ASP A 108 -14.33 26.58 18.92
C ASP A 108 -13.43 26.24 20.10
N ASP A 109 -12.61 25.19 19.97
CA ASP A 109 -11.62 24.73 20.95
C ASP A 109 -10.26 24.45 20.31
N PRO A 110 -9.48 25.50 19.92
CA PRO A 110 -8.18 25.35 19.26
C PRO A 110 -7.14 24.60 20.09
N ASP A 111 -7.32 24.48 21.39
CA ASP A 111 -6.41 23.74 22.26
C ASP A 111 -6.58 22.22 22.16
N SER A 112 -7.72 21.78 21.66
CA SER A 112 -7.99 20.38 21.35
C SER A 112 -7.45 19.91 19.99
N ILE A 113 -6.84 20.79 19.18
CA ILE A 113 -6.26 20.48 17.87
C ILE A 113 -5.18 19.40 18.02
N ARG A 114 -5.34 18.31 17.31
CA ARG A 114 -4.38 17.18 17.29
C ARG A 114 -3.48 17.27 16.07
N ALA A 115 -2.32 17.89 16.22
CA ALA A 115 -1.35 18.04 15.15
C ALA A 115 0.07 17.74 15.65
N PRO A 116 0.44 16.48 15.89
CA PRO A 116 1.80 16.12 16.29
C PRO A 116 2.79 16.40 15.16
N LEU A 117 4.05 16.62 15.49
CA LEU A 117 5.13 16.52 14.53
C LEU A 117 5.31 15.05 14.18
N VAL A 118 5.20 14.74 12.91
CA VAL A 118 5.40 13.40 12.34
C VAL A 118 6.35 13.52 11.14
N ARG A 119 6.82 12.38 10.63
CA ARG A 119 7.57 12.38 9.37
C ARG A 119 6.63 12.78 8.21
N ARG A 120 7.22 13.28 7.11
CA ARG A 120 6.48 13.43 5.85
C ARG A 120 5.74 12.11 5.55
N ASP A 121 4.53 12.19 5.05
CA ASP A 121 3.60 11.08 4.79
C ASP A 121 3.06 10.36 6.05
N GLY A 122 3.32 10.93 7.23
CA GLY A 122 2.79 10.46 8.49
C GLY A 122 1.52 11.19 8.96
N VAL A 123 0.92 12.07 8.15
CA VAL A 123 -0.34 12.75 8.49
C VAL A 123 -1.51 11.82 8.17
N LEU A 124 -2.00 11.14 9.18
CA LEU A 124 -3.05 10.12 9.09
C LEU A 124 -4.35 10.56 9.76
N GLY A 125 -5.36 9.70 9.75
CA GLY A 125 -6.72 10.00 10.22
C GLY A 125 -6.87 10.25 11.72
N ASP A 126 -5.82 10.10 12.50
CA ASP A 126 -5.76 10.39 13.95
C ASP A 126 -5.39 11.84 14.28
N GLN A 127 -5.21 12.69 13.26
CA GLN A 127 -4.77 14.08 13.35
C GLN A 127 -5.77 15.04 12.71
N ASP A 128 -5.60 16.31 13.01
CA ASP A 128 -6.31 17.41 12.33
C ASP A 128 -5.50 17.82 11.10
N PHE A 129 -6.10 17.70 9.93
CA PHE A 129 -5.47 18.03 8.67
C PHE A 129 -6.48 18.45 7.60
N VAL A 130 -5.97 19.13 6.58
CA VAL A 130 -6.68 19.36 5.33
C VAL A 130 -5.99 18.64 4.19
N ALA A 131 -6.76 18.24 3.17
CA ALA A 131 -6.25 17.52 2.02
C ALA A 131 -6.98 17.91 0.73
N LEU A 132 -6.21 18.24 -0.30
CA LEU A 132 -6.68 18.46 -1.67
C LEU A 132 -6.41 17.19 -2.49
N TYR A 133 -7.44 16.58 -3.06
CA TYR A 133 -7.35 15.52 -4.07
C TYR A 133 -7.67 16.12 -5.41
N LEU A 134 -6.72 16.11 -6.34
CA LEU A 134 -6.78 16.80 -7.61
C LEU A 134 -6.59 15.83 -8.76
N ASP A 135 -7.58 15.72 -9.65
CA ASP A 135 -7.42 15.11 -10.96
C ASP A 135 -7.15 16.24 -11.97
N SER A 136 -5.90 16.47 -12.27
CA SER A 136 -5.44 17.44 -13.27
C SER A 136 -5.33 16.85 -14.68
N VAL A 137 -5.55 15.53 -14.82
CA VAL A 137 -5.55 14.81 -16.11
C VAL A 137 -6.95 14.75 -16.73
N GLY A 138 -8.00 14.65 -15.89
CA GLY A 138 -9.38 14.53 -16.30
C GLY A 138 -9.83 13.08 -16.57
N THR A 139 -9.13 12.09 -16.02
CA THR A 139 -9.48 10.66 -16.18
C THR A 139 -10.57 10.20 -15.22
N ARG A 140 -10.76 10.91 -14.12
CA ARG A 140 -11.64 10.53 -12.99
C ARG A 140 -11.35 9.13 -12.42
N THR A 141 -10.12 8.62 -12.68
CA THR A 141 -9.64 7.32 -12.20
C THR A 141 -8.38 7.44 -11.37
N PHE A 142 -7.66 8.55 -11.53
CA PHE A 142 -6.42 8.85 -10.85
C PHE A 142 -6.40 10.31 -10.40
N GLY A 143 -5.96 10.55 -9.17
CA GLY A 143 -5.74 11.88 -8.62
C GLY A 143 -4.46 11.93 -7.81
N GLN A 144 -3.89 13.12 -7.69
CA GLN A 144 -2.81 13.41 -6.76
C GLN A 144 -3.43 14.04 -5.51
N PHE A 145 -2.91 13.73 -4.33
CA PHE A 145 -3.35 14.41 -3.12
C PHE A 145 -2.20 15.13 -2.42
N PHE A 146 -2.54 16.26 -1.81
CA PHE A 146 -1.65 17.13 -1.04
C PHE A 146 -2.32 17.39 0.30
N ARG A 147 -1.64 17.07 1.39
CA ARG A 147 -2.17 17.09 2.74
C ARG A 147 -1.25 17.85 3.67
N ILE A 148 -1.84 18.64 4.56
CA ILE A 148 -1.09 19.38 5.59
C ILE A 148 -1.84 19.32 6.92
N ASN A 149 -1.12 19.07 8.02
CA ASN A 149 -1.70 19.16 9.35
C ASN A 149 -1.55 20.56 9.95
N ALA A 150 -2.22 20.83 11.07
CA ALA A 150 -2.21 22.15 11.72
C ALA A 150 -0.85 22.57 12.31
N ARG A 151 0.22 21.79 12.11
CA ARG A 151 1.63 22.17 12.40
C ARG A 151 2.51 22.30 11.16
N GLY A 152 1.93 22.24 9.98
CA GLY A 152 2.67 22.35 8.73
C GLY A 152 3.41 21.08 8.31
N VAL A 153 3.11 19.92 8.90
CA VAL A 153 3.64 18.65 8.41
C VAL A 153 2.91 18.24 7.14
N LEU A 154 3.66 17.90 6.10
CA LEU A 154 3.18 17.57 4.77
C LEU A 154 3.03 16.06 4.58
N SER A 155 2.03 15.65 3.81
CA SER A 155 1.88 14.31 3.26
C SER A 155 1.28 14.40 1.88
N ASP A 156 1.76 13.59 0.96
CA ASP A 156 1.27 13.56 -0.41
C ASP A 156 1.22 12.13 -0.95
N GLY A 157 0.70 12.00 -2.14
CA GLY A 157 0.58 10.70 -2.78
C GLY A 157 -0.43 10.70 -3.91
N SER A 158 -0.81 9.52 -4.33
CA SER A 158 -1.81 9.31 -5.37
C SER A 158 -3.05 8.61 -4.84
N TRP A 159 -4.18 8.94 -5.46
CA TRP A 159 -5.45 8.25 -5.27
C TRP A 159 -5.77 7.45 -6.53
N ASN A 160 -6.01 6.17 -6.38
CA ASN A 160 -6.46 5.30 -7.47
C ASN A 160 -7.92 4.90 -7.22
N ASP A 161 -8.82 5.47 -8.02
CA ASP A 161 -10.25 5.26 -7.86
C ASP A 161 -10.72 3.87 -8.33
N GLN A 162 -9.90 3.18 -9.13
CA GLN A 162 -10.21 1.81 -9.59
C GLN A 162 -10.13 0.79 -8.45
N ILE A 163 -9.33 1.07 -7.42
CA ILE A 163 -9.17 0.21 -6.24
C ILE A 163 -9.60 0.90 -4.94
N GLY A 164 -9.87 2.22 -4.98
CA GLY A 164 -10.31 3.01 -3.82
C GLY A 164 -9.22 3.15 -2.74
N ASN A 165 -7.96 3.35 -3.13
CA ASN A 165 -6.82 3.37 -2.22
C ASN A 165 -5.95 4.63 -2.35
N GLU A 166 -5.46 5.11 -1.20
CA GLU A 166 -4.37 6.09 -1.09
C GLU A 166 -3.03 5.39 -1.16
N ASP A 167 -2.14 5.88 -2.01
CA ASP A 167 -0.73 5.47 -2.08
C ASP A 167 0.16 6.66 -1.71
N PHE A 168 0.77 6.61 -0.54
CA PHE A 168 1.71 7.62 -0.02
C PHE A 168 3.14 7.43 -0.54
N SER A 169 3.36 6.46 -1.42
CA SER A 169 4.70 6.17 -1.91
C SER A 169 5.26 7.20 -2.88
N PRO A 170 4.46 7.83 -3.80
CA PRO A 170 4.96 8.91 -4.64
C PRO A 170 5.18 10.20 -3.85
N ASP A 171 6.37 10.78 -3.95
CA ASP A 171 6.70 12.10 -3.40
C ASP A 171 6.49 13.18 -4.48
N PHE A 172 5.64 14.18 -4.20
CA PHE A 172 5.45 15.36 -5.05
C PHE A 172 6.07 16.60 -4.40
N GLU A 173 6.64 17.47 -5.21
CA GLU A 173 7.19 18.73 -4.71
C GLU A 173 6.07 19.70 -4.38
N TYR A 174 5.99 20.16 -3.15
CA TYR A 174 5.18 21.28 -2.72
C TYR A 174 5.68 21.80 -1.37
N GLU A 175 5.31 23.03 -1.09
CA GLU A 175 5.58 23.70 0.19
C GLU A 175 4.27 23.90 0.92
N GLY A 176 4.33 23.92 2.25
CA GLY A 176 3.16 24.25 3.05
C GLY A 176 3.56 24.73 4.44
N ALA A 177 2.75 25.59 4.99
CA ALA A 177 2.84 26.08 6.35
C ALA A 177 1.45 26.18 6.97
N ALA A 178 1.38 26.12 8.30
CA ALA A 178 0.15 26.28 9.04
C ALA A 178 0.38 27.20 10.25
N ALA A 179 -0.63 28.00 10.59
CA ALA A 179 -0.62 28.93 11.71
C ALA A 179 -1.96 28.88 12.46
N ARG A 180 -1.94 29.13 13.76
CA ARG A 180 -3.16 29.43 14.52
C ARG A 180 -3.59 30.87 14.22
N PHE A 181 -4.90 31.12 14.16
CA PHE A 181 -5.48 32.41 14.06
C PHE A 181 -6.56 32.65 15.11
N GLU A 182 -6.69 33.92 15.52
CA GLU A 182 -7.79 34.43 16.29
C GLU A 182 -7.99 35.87 15.83
N ASP A 183 -9.05 36.12 15.06
CA ASP A 183 -9.34 37.40 14.44
C ASP A 183 -10.85 37.71 14.48
N ALA A 184 -11.27 38.77 13.84
CA ALA A 184 -12.68 39.18 13.81
C ALA A 184 -13.60 38.17 13.12
N THR A 185 -13.06 37.22 12.34
CA THR A 185 -13.82 36.14 11.65
C THR A 185 -14.04 34.92 12.51
N GLY A 186 -13.23 34.75 13.60
CA GLY A 186 -13.26 33.63 14.52
C GLY A 186 -11.87 33.17 14.92
N ARG A 187 -11.78 31.93 15.41
CA ARG A 187 -10.53 31.28 15.83
C ARG A 187 -10.40 29.89 15.23
N GLY A 188 -9.16 29.40 15.16
CA GLY A 188 -8.86 28.08 14.58
C GLY A 188 -7.43 28.01 14.07
N TRP A 189 -7.25 27.36 12.94
CA TRP A 189 -5.96 27.30 12.25
C TRP A 189 -6.13 27.54 10.74
N SER A 190 -5.10 28.08 10.13
CA SER A 190 -5.02 28.28 8.69
C SER A 190 -3.84 27.52 8.12
N ALA A 191 -3.91 27.21 6.85
CA ALA A 191 -2.84 26.58 6.11
C ALA A 191 -2.71 27.19 4.73
N GLU A 192 -1.47 27.23 4.26
CA GLU A 192 -1.12 27.57 2.89
C GLU A 192 -0.31 26.44 2.28
N MET A 193 -0.62 26.11 1.03
CA MET A 193 0.17 25.18 0.21
C MET A 193 0.51 25.86 -1.10
N ARG A 194 1.79 25.82 -1.51
CA ARG A 194 2.28 26.17 -2.84
C ARG A 194 2.61 24.89 -3.58
N ILE A 195 1.89 24.60 -4.63
CA ILE A 195 2.03 23.41 -5.45
C ILE A 195 2.54 23.84 -6.84
N PRO A 196 3.82 23.61 -7.16
CA PRO A 196 4.33 23.89 -8.50
C PRO A 196 3.55 23.10 -9.55
N LEU A 197 3.18 23.72 -10.67
CA LEU A 197 2.48 23.04 -11.76
C LEU A 197 3.31 21.87 -12.32
N THR A 198 4.64 21.94 -12.17
CA THR A 198 5.55 20.84 -12.50
C THR A 198 5.38 19.61 -11.60
N SER A 199 4.73 19.72 -10.46
CA SER A 199 4.38 18.57 -9.60
C SER A 199 3.07 17.91 -10.00
N LEU A 200 2.25 18.59 -10.81
CA LEU A 200 0.97 18.05 -11.27
C LEU A 200 1.15 17.27 -12.58
N ARG A 201 0.33 16.26 -12.76
CA ARG A 201 0.18 15.52 -14.01
C ARG A 201 -0.84 16.25 -14.87
N MET A 202 -0.40 17.05 -15.80
CA MET A 202 -1.27 17.90 -16.60
C MET A 202 -1.03 17.64 -18.10
N PRO A 203 -2.06 17.31 -18.90
CA PRO A 203 -1.93 17.17 -20.35
C PRO A 203 -1.38 18.43 -21.02
N ASP A 204 -0.75 18.27 -22.17
CA ASP A 204 -0.31 19.36 -23.04
C ASP A 204 -1.01 19.25 -24.39
N PRO A 205 -1.92 20.15 -24.75
CA PRO A 205 -2.30 21.38 -24.03
C PRO A 205 -3.07 21.09 -22.72
N PRO A 206 -3.01 22.02 -21.75
CA PRO A 206 -3.77 21.91 -20.52
C PRO A 206 -5.27 21.76 -20.77
N PRO A 207 -5.99 20.94 -19.98
CA PRO A 207 -7.44 20.81 -20.13
C PRO A 207 -8.13 22.13 -19.74
N ARG A 208 -9.39 22.29 -20.11
CA ARG A 208 -10.19 23.47 -19.69
C ARG A 208 -10.64 23.39 -18.23
N GLU A 209 -10.72 22.19 -17.70
CA GLU A 209 -11.21 21.91 -16.36
C GLU A 209 -10.36 20.85 -15.69
N TRP A 210 -10.10 21.03 -14.41
CA TRP A 210 -9.68 19.99 -13.47
C TRP A 210 -10.88 19.54 -12.64
N THR A 211 -10.72 18.45 -11.90
CA THR A 211 -11.69 18.07 -10.85
C THR A 211 -10.99 17.87 -9.51
N PHE A 212 -11.68 18.19 -8.41
CA PHE A 212 -11.09 18.08 -7.08
C PHE A 212 -12.11 17.68 -6.02
N ILE A 213 -11.58 17.05 -4.98
CA ILE A 213 -12.23 16.93 -3.69
C ILE A 213 -11.31 17.51 -2.63
N PHE A 214 -11.87 18.32 -1.76
CA PHE A 214 -11.16 18.88 -0.64
C PHE A 214 -11.73 18.34 0.66
N PHE A 215 -10.87 17.84 1.54
CA PHE A 215 -11.24 17.36 2.86
C PHE A 215 -10.69 18.29 3.95
N ASN A 216 -11.51 18.55 4.97
CA ASN A 216 -11.05 18.96 6.28
C ASN A 216 -11.41 17.84 7.27
N SER A 217 -10.41 17.33 7.98
CA SER A 217 -10.55 16.23 8.93
C SER A 217 -10.01 16.63 10.29
N TRP A 218 -10.77 16.36 11.33
CA TRP A 218 -10.34 16.58 12.71
C TRP A 218 -10.77 15.43 13.60
N THR A 219 -10.00 15.17 14.65
CA THR A 219 -10.22 14.04 15.54
C THR A 219 -10.39 14.53 16.97
N ARG A 220 -11.54 14.23 17.60
CA ARG A 220 -11.87 14.55 18.99
C ARG A 220 -12.23 13.25 19.73
N ASP A 221 -13.49 13.09 20.10
CA ASP A 221 -14.08 11.83 20.62
C ASP A 221 -14.24 10.79 19.51
N THR A 222 -14.43 11.25 18.27
CA THR A 222 -14.40 10.47 17.05
C THR A 222 -13.67 11.24 15.95
N ARG A 223 -13.50 10.63 14.79
CA ARG A 223 -13.02 11.31 13.60
C ARG A 223 -14.17 11.99 12.88
N TYR A 224 -14.01 13.29 12.65
CA TYR A 224 -14.90 14.09 11.82
C TYR A 224 -14.21 14.40 10.49
N ARG A 225 -14.98 14.43 9.42
CA ARG A 225 -14.48 14.83 8.11
C ARG A 225 -15.60 15.46 7.30
N VAL A 226 -15.27 16.59 6.68
CA VAL A 226 -16.12 17.26 5.72
C VAL A 226 -15.48 17.28 4.35
N ALA A 227 -16.30 17.38 3.30
CA ALA A 227 -15.87 17.53 1.92
C ALA A 227 -16.67 18.61 1.21
N ASN A 228 -16.07 19.22 0.19
CA ASN A 228 -16.70 20.23 -0.66
C ASN A 228 -17.82 19.69 -1.56
N VAL A 229 -17.95 18.36 -1.62
CA VAL A 229 -19.03 17.65 -2.32
C VAL A 229 -19.65 16.61 -1.39
N PRO A 230 -20.95 16.34 -1.48
CA PRO A 230 -21.57 15.22 -0.79
C PRO A 230 -20.95 13.91 -1.27
N LEU A 231 -20.49 13.07 -0.33
CA LEU A 231 -19.93 11.75 -0.61
C LEU A 231 -20.91 10.67 -0.16
N PRO A 232 -21.75 10.14 -1.06
CA PRO A 232 -22.67 9.05 -0.72
C PRO A 232 -21.90 7.77 -0.40
N ARG A 233 -22.41 7.01 0.57
CA ARG A 233 -21.81 5.74 1.00
C ARG A 233 -21.99 4.59 0.00
N ASP A 234 -22.92 4.77 -0.96
CA ASP A 234 -23.22 3.84 -2.04
C ASP A 234 -22.49 4.16 -3.35
N TRP A 235 -21.41 4.94 -3.27
CA TRP A 235 -20.64 5.36 -4.44
C TRP A 235 -19.19 4.90 -4.34
N SER A 236 -18.76 4.07 -5.28
CA SER A 236 -17.41 3.50 -5.29
C SER A 236 -16.37 4.34 -6.05
N CYS A 237 -16.82 5.41 -6.75
CA CYS A 237 -15.94 6.28 -7.52
C CYS A 237 -15.90 7.69 -6.92
N MET A 238 -14.90 8.00 -6.11
CA MET A 238 -14.75 9.29 -5.44
C MET A 238 -14.53 10.43 -6.45
N LEU A 239 -13.62 10.25 -7.41
CA LEU A 239 -13.31 11.26 -8.41
C LEU A 239 -14.43 11.49 -9.44
N CYS A 240 -15.37 10.53 -9.59
CA CYS A 240 -16.51 10.71 -10.49
C CYS A 240 -17.47 11.82 -10.06
N ILE A 241 -17.52 12.13 -8.75
CA ILE A 241 -18.38 13.17 -8.17
C ILE A 241 -17.59 14.42 -7.74
N ALA A 242 -16.31 14.46 -8.07
CA ALA A 242 -15.44 15.59 -7.76
C ALA A 242 -15.96 16.89 -8.41
N GLN A 243 -15.81 18.01 -7.68
CA GLN A 243 -16.18 19.34 -8.16
C GLN A 243 -15.25 19.79 -9.27
N ALA A 244 -15.79 20.43 -10.31
CA ALA A 244 -15.00 20.98 -11.39
C ALA A 244 -14.26 22.26 -10.95
N ILE A 245 -13.05 22.47 -11.50
CA ILE A 245 -12.30 23.73 -11.45
C ILE A 245 -12.19 24.27 -12.86
N THR A 246 -12.79 25.41 -13.14
CA THR A 246 -12.60 26.11 -14.40
C THR A 246 -11.24 26.82 -14.41
N LEU A 247 -10.39 26.49 -15.36
CA LEU A 247 -9.05 27.01 -15.49
C LEU A 247 -9.00 28.30 -16.31
N PRO A 248 -8.02 29.21 -16.06
CA PRO A 248 -7.73 30.33 -16.95
C PRO A 248 -7.33 29.85 -18.35
N GLU A 249 -7.67 30.61 -19.39
CA GLU A 249 -7.35 30.27 -20.78
C GLU A 249 -5.83 30.20 -21.06
N ASP A 250 -5.04 30.98 -20.33
CA ASP A 250 -3.60 31.10 -20.47
C ASP A 250 -2.84 30.34 -19.37
N MET A 251 -3.19 29.06 -19.14
CA MET A 251 -2.48 28.19 -18.20
C MET A 251 -0.99 28.06 -18.58
N PRO A 252 -0.07 28.19 -17.59
CA PRO A 252 1.34 27.92 -17.83
C PRO A 252 1.59 26.45 -18.15
N ARG A 253 2.62 26.17 -18.97
CA ARG A 253 3.05 24.79 -19.22
C ARG A 253 3.79 24.23 -18.01
N ALA A 254 3.58 22.95 -17.73
CA ALA A 254 4.23 22.22 -16.65
C ALA A 254 5.45 21.44 -17.18
N THR A 255 6.48 22.14 -17.64
CA THR A 255 7.75 21.54 -18.08
C THR A 255 8.87 21.87 -17.10
N GLY A 256 9.87 21.01 -16.99
CA GLY A 256 10.99 21.24 -16.11
C GLY A 256 11.88 20.00 -16.00
N TRP A 257 13.01 20.14 -15.33
CA TRP A 257 13.89 19.01 -15.04
C TRP A 257 14.41 19.09 -13.61
N SER A 258 14.80 17.96 -13.08
CA SER A 258 15.56 17.88 -11.82
C SER A 258 16.73 16.91 -11.97
N LEU A 259 17.84 17.26 -11.32
CA LEU A 259 19.07 16.47 -11.26
C LEU A 259 19.44 16.29 -9.79
N THR A 260 19.50 15.05 -9.33
CA THR A 260 19.79 14.72 -7.92
C THR A 260 21.06 13.88 -7.82
N PRO A 261 22.25 14.49 -7.75
CA PRO A 261 23.46 13.77 -7.33
C PRO A 261 23.31 13.32 -5.88
N GLN A 262 23.77 12.10 -5.62
CA GLN A 262 23.79 11.51 -4.30
C GLN A 262 25.13 10.83 -4.02
N THR A 263 25.56 10.87 -2.77
CA THR A 263 26.79 10.22 -2.34
C THR A 263 26.58 9.58 -0.97
N THR A 264 27.02 8.34 -0.84
CA THR A 264 27.04 7.61 0.42
C THR A 264 28.45 7.16 0.72
N LEU A 265 28.88 7.49 1.91
CA LEU A 265 30.12 6.97 2.52
C LEU A 265 29.69 5.97 3.57
N SER A 266 30.12 4.72 3.48
CA SER A 266 29.83 3.70 4.48
C SER A 266 31.10 2.94 4.89
N GLN A 267 31.12 2.51 6.15
CA GLN A 267 32.11 1.61 6.69
C GLN A 267 31.39 0.45 7.37
N GLN A 268 31.64 -0.76 6.88
CA GLN A 268 31.08 -1.99 7.43
C GLN A 268 32.17 -2.84 8.04
N ARG A 269 31.89 -3.41 9.19
CA ARG A 269 32.77 -4.36 9.88
C ARG A 269 31.99 -5.63 10.17
N ASP A 270 32.43 -6.73 9.58
CA ASP A 270 31.83 -8.05 9.79
C ASP A 270 32.77 -8.90 10.65
N ARG A 271 32.19 -9.59 11.62
CA ARG A 271 32.88 -10.55 12.47
C ARG A 271 32.00 -11.80 12.58
N ASP A 272 32.59 -12.96 12.33
CA ASP A 272 31.95 -14.27 12.53
C ASP A 272 32.90 -15.21 13.25
N ILE A 273 32.39 -16.32 13.82
CA ILE A 273 33.21 -17.30 14.54
C ILE A 273 34.15 -18.00 13.53
N GLY A 274 35.42 -18.04 13.87
CA GLY A 274 36.41 -18.73 13.05
C GLY A 274 36.76 -18.06 11.72
N VAL A 275 36.21 -16.88 11.44
CA VAL A 275 36.49 -16.10 10.23
C VAL A 275 37.22 -14.81 10.60
N PRO A 276 38.29 -14.40 9.86
CA PRO A 276 38.94 -13.12 10.08
C PRO A 276 37.93 -11.96 9.99
N THR A 277 38.04 -10.98 10.89
CA THR A 277 37.25 -9.78 10.85
C THR A 277 37.52 -9.02 9.54
N THR A 278 36.49 -8.77 8.76
CA THR A 278 36.59 -7.94 7.56
C THR A 278 36.14 -6.52 7.85
N MET A 279 36.78 -5.57 7.18
CA MET A 279 36.40 -4.15 7.20
C MET A 279 36.32 -3.69 5.76
N ASP A 280 35.12 -3.26 5.39
CA ASP A 280 34.82 -2.76 4.06
C ASP A 280 34.47 -1.27 4.15
N ARG A 281 35.08 -0.46 3.31
CA ARG A 281 34.81 0.97 3.16
C ARG A 281 34.34 1.21 1.75
N ARG A 282 33.14 1.74 1.63
CA ARG A 282 32.54 1.99 0.33
C ARG A 282 32.21 3.47 0.17
N VAL A 283 32.49 3.97 -1.02
CA VAL A 283 32.01 5.24 -1.52
C VAL A 283 31.09 4.90 -2.70
N ARG A 284 29.83 5.19 -2.56
CA ARG A 284 28.85 5.02 -3.64
C ARG A 284 28.39 6.41 -4.07
N ALA A 285 28.60 6.74 -5.33
CA ALA A 285 28.09 7.96 -5.94
C ALA A 285 27.08 7.58 -7.01
N GLY A 286 25.95 8.22 -7.01
CA GLY A 286 24.87 8.00 -7.96
C GLY A 286 24.24 9.32 -8.40
N VAL A 287 23.41 9.25 -9.41
CA VAL A 287 22.65 10.40 -9.92
C VAL A 287 21.27 9.96 -10.39
N ASP A 288 20.26 10.73 -10.00
CA ASP A 288 18.90 10.61 -10.51
C ASP A 288 18.57 11.83 -11.37
N VAL A 289 17.92 11.59 -12.51
CA VAL A 289 17.47 12.63 -13.44
C VAL A 289 15.99 12.44 -13.66
N LYS A 290 15.22 13.50 -13.50
CA LYS A 290 13.81 13.54 -13.87
C LYS A 290 13.61 14.70 -14.84
N TRP A 291 13.10 14.40 -16.01
CA TRP A 291 12.83 15.39 -17.04
C TRP A 291 11.37 15.33 -17.47
N ARG A 292 10.65 16.38 -17.18
CA ARG A 292 9.28 16.59 -17.64
C ARG A 292 9.32 17.23 -19.01
N VAL A 293 9.26 16.40 -20.05
CA VAL A 293 9.32 16.83 -21.47
C VAL A 293 8.07 17.62 -21.83
N THR A 294 6.92 17.11 -21.40
CA THR A 294 5.61 17.77 -21.49
C THR A 294 4.89 17.60 -20.16
N GLY A 295 3.77 18.29 -19.95
CA GLY A 295 3.01 18.17 -18.71
C GLY A 295 2.53 16.74 -18.40
N ASP A 296 2.35 15.91 -19.45
CA ASP A 296 1.88 14.52 -19.33
C ASP A 296 3.01 13.48 -19.42
N THR A 297 4.22 13.87 -19.88
CA THR A 297 5.32 12.93 -20.19
C THR A 297 6.55 13.23 -19.35
N ILE A 298 7.00 12.24 -18.60
CA ILE A 298 8.21 12.30 -17.77
C ILE A 298 9.18 11.21 -18.20
N ILE A 299 10.45 11.57 -18.27
CA ILE A 299 11.59 10.67 -18.37
C ILE A 299 12.31 10.67 -17.04
N ASP A 300 12.46 9.50 -16.42
CA ASP A 300 13.24 9.28 -15.21
C ASP A 300 14.44 8.40 -15.56
N ALA A 301 15.61 8.75 -15.08
CA ALA A 301 16.81 7.93 -15.22
C ALA A 301 17.59 7.92 -13.89
N THR A 302 18.17 6.78 -13.58
CA THR A 302 19.06 6.63 -12.41
C THR A 302 20.31 5.88 -12.82
N PHE A 303 21.41 6.27 -12.25
CA PHE A 303 22.70 5.59 -12.41
C PHE A 303 23.32 5.37 -11.04
N ASN A 304 23.74 4.12 -10.77
CA ASN A 304 24.32 3.65 -9.51
C ASN A 304 23.56 4.17 -8.27
N PRO A 305 22.22 4.00 -8.22
CA PRO A 305 21.44 4.51 -7.10
C PRO A 305 21.82 3.82 -5.80
N ASP A 306 21.77 4.56 -4.70
CA ASP A 306 21.98 3.99 -3.38
C ASP A 306 20.66 3.82 -2.63
N PHE A 307 20.26 2.57 -2.43
CA PHE A 307 19.08 2.18 -1.68
C PHE A 307 19.36 1.68 -0.28
N SER A 308 20.63 1.72 0.18
CA SER A 308 21.07 1.12 1.44
C SER A 308 20.44 1.72 2.69
N GLN A 309 19.86 2.92 2.60
CA GLN A 309 19.35 3.70 3.72
C GLN A 309 17.82 3.73 3.82
N ILE A 310 17.16 2.92 3.03
CA ILE A 310 15.74 2.77 3.12
C ILE A 310 15.37 2.07 4.43
N GLU A 311 14.22 2.41 4.96
CA GLU A 311 13.72 1.84 6.22
C GLU A 311 13.78 0.31 6.22
N ILE A 312 14.26 -0.25 7.33
CA ILE A 312 14.20 -1.69 7.57
C ILE A 312 12.75 -2.16 7.40
N ASP A 313 12.56 -3.23 6.66
CA ASP A 313 11.23 -3.79 6.47
C ASP A 313 10.61 -4.23 7.79
N ALA A 314 9.30 -4.11 7.89
CA ALA A 314 8.57 -4.59 9.04
C ALA A 314 8.77 -6.11 9.17
N PRO A 315 9.11 -6.62 10.35
CA PRO A 315 9.27 -8.05 10.55
C PRO A 315 7.94 -8.78 10.36
N GLN A 316 7.99 -9.96 9.73
CA GLN A 316 6.85 -10.83 9.51
C GLN A 316 7.14 -12.21 10.12
N LEU A 317 6.09 -12.98 10.44
CA LEU A 317 6.22 -14.38 10.84
C LEU A 317 6.59 -15.23 9.62
N ALA A 318 7.73 -15.86 9.63
CA ALA A 318 8.29 -16.58 8.48
C ALA A 318 8.52 -18.08 8.72
N ALA A 319 8.63 -18.52 9.98
CA ALA A 319 9.08 -19.86 10.32
C ALA A 319 8.04 -20.96 10.05
N ASN A 320 6.79 -20.61 9.77
CA ASN A 320 5.70 -21.56 9.52
C ASN A 320 4.83 -21.12 8.34
N THR A 321 5.46 -20.72 7.24
CA THR A 321 4.80 -20.27 6.01
C THR A 321 5.08 -21.22 4.86
N GLN A 322 4.10 -21.39 3.95
CA GLN A 322 4.25 -22.15 2.71
C GLN A 322 4.82 -21.31 1.57
N PHE A 323 4.44 -20.03 1.53
CA PHE A 323 4.65 -19.14 0.40
C PHE A 323 5.49 -17.94 0.79
N ALA A 324 6.17 -17.35 -0.21
CA ALA A 324 6.98 -16.15 -0.05
C ALA A 324 6.16 -14.99 0.56
N LEU A 325 6.83 -14.20 1.41
CA LEU A 325 6.25 -13.01 2.03
C LEU A 325 6.41 -11.80 1.11
N PHE A 326 5.35 -11.00 1.02
CA PHE A 326 5.35 -9.78 0.22
C PHE A 326 5.88 -8.60 1.03
N PHE A 327 6.76 -7.80 0.41
CA PHE A 327 7.26 -6.54 0.96
C PHE A 327 6.98 -5.40 -0.02
N PRO A 328 6.37 -4.28 0.41
CA PRO A 328 6.07 -3.17 -0.49
C PRO A 328 7.34 -2.48 -0.98
N GLU A 329 7.29 -1.85 -2.16
CA GLU A 329 8.36 -1.02 -2.70
C GLU A 329 8.51 0.25 -1.86
N LYS A 330 9.74 0.75 -1.70
CA LYS A 330 10.06 1.98 -0.96
C LYS A 330 11.04 2.90 -1.69
N ARG A 331 11.59 2.45 -2.80
CA ARG A 331 12.62 3.17 -3.56
C ARG A 331 11.96 4.15 -4.53
N SER A 332 12.27 5.44 -4.40
CA SER A 332 11.63 6.54 -5.11
C SER A 332 11.61 6.37 -6.63
N PHE A 333 12.72 5.91 -7.23
CA PHE A 333 12.77 5.66 -8.67
C PHE A 333 11.69 4.66 -9.13
N PHE A 334 11.42 3.61 -8.36
CA PHE A 334 10.44 2.58 -8.73
C PHE A 334 9.00 2.94 -8.35
N LEU A 335 8.79 3.93 -7.47
CA LEU A 335 7.47 4.36 -7.03
C LEU A 335 6.76 5.27 -8.04
N GLU A 336 7.51 5.98 -8.86
CA GLU A 336 6.93 6.83 -9.90
C GLU A 336 6.13 5.99 -10.92
N GLY A 337 4.81 6.23 -11.04
CA GLY A 337 3.93 5.47 -11.93
C GLY A 337 3.74 4.00 -11.54
N ALA A 338 4.06 3.60 -10.32
CA ALA A 338 3.90 2.22 -9.83
C ALA A 338 2.45 1.74 -9.90
N ASP A 339 1.47 2.62 -9.71
CA ASP A 339 0.04 2.35 -9.85
C ASP A 339 -0.38 1.88 -11.25
N LEU A 340 0.41 2.18 -12.29
CA LEU A 340 0.17 1.64 -13.64
C LEU A 340 0.32 0.11 -13.65
N PHE A 341 1.15 -0.45 -12.79
CA PHE A 341 1.40 -1.88 -12.66
C PHE A 341 0.49 -2.58 -11.63
N ASP A 342 -0.50 -1.86 -11.07
CA ASP A 342 -1.48 -2.50 -10.22
C ASP A 342 -2.48 -3.31 -11.06
N MET A 343 -2.36 -4.63 -10.93
CA MET A 343 -3.07 -5.64 -11.72
C MET A 343 -3.50 -6.80 -10.81
N PRO A 344 -4.54 -7.57 -11.19
CA PRO A 344 -4.99 -8.74 -10.43
C PRO A 344 -3.85 -9.72 -10.09
N GLN A 345 -3.07 -10.13 -11.09
CA GLN A 345 -1.83 -10.88 -10.86
C GLN A 345 -0.65 -9.92 -10.95
N LYS A 346 0.19 -9.92 -9.92
CA LYS A 346 1.36 -9.03 -9.82
C LYS A 346 2.50 -9.50 -10.74
N ALA A 347 2.31 -9.33 -12.07
CA ALA A 347 3.34 -9.64 -13.07
C ALA A 347 4.53 -8.68 -13.03
N VAL A 348 4.38 -7.54 -12.35
CA VAL A 348 5.44 -6.56 -12.08
C VAL A 348 5.54 -6.31 -10.58
N TYR A 349 6.74 -6.49 -10.06
CA TYR A 349 7.13 -6.25 -8.68
C TYR A 349 8.56 -5.73 -8.67
N THR A 350 8.72 -4.44 -8.47
CA THR A 350 10.01 -3.76 -8.70
C THR A 350 11.10 -4.13 -7.70
N ARG A 351 10.75 -4.72 -6.53
CA ARG A 351 11.76 -5.29 -5.62
C ARG A 351 12.46 -6.54 -6.17
N SER A 352 12.04 -7.04 -7.34
CA SER A 352 12.81 -8.00 -8.12
C SER A 352 14.12 -7.42 -8.66
N PHE A 353 14.26 -6.08 -8.74
CA PHE A 353 15.54 -5.42 -8.94
C PHE A 353 16.25 -5.30 -7.58
N THR A 354 17.41 -5.92 -7.43
CA THR A 354 18.10 -5.99 -6.13
C THR A 354 19.21 -4.95 -6.01
N ASP A 355 20.09 -4.86 -6.99
CA ASP A 355 21.20 -3.89 -7.05
C ASP A 355 21.30 -3.30 -8.48
N PRO A 356 20.35 -2.42 -8.86
CA PRO A 356 20.34 -1.85 -10.20
C PRO A 356 21.53 -0.91 -10.40
N LYS A 357 22.28 -1.14 -11.47
CA LYS A 357 23.39 -0.30 -11.89
C LYS A 357 22.92 0.94 -12.61
N TRP A 358 21.90 0.78 -13.45
CA TRP A 358 21.20 1.87 -14.10
C TRP A 358 19.75 1.49 -14.36
N GLY A 359 18.92 2.50 -14.48
CA GLY A 359 17.52 2.39 -14.89
C GLY A 359 17.10 3.63 -15.67
N ALA A 360 16.24 3.45 -16.65
CA ALA A 360 15.62 4.54 -17.39
C ALA A 360 14.14 4.21 -17.61
N ARG A 361 13.28 5.20 -17.45
CA ARG A 361 11.85 5.05 -17.62
C ARG A 361 11.26 6.27 -18.33
N ILE A 362 10.32 6.03 -19.22
CA ILE A 362 9.42 7.03 -19.74
C ILE A 362 8.01 6.70 -19.31
N THR A 363 7.30 7.67 -18.74
CA THR A 363 5.90 7.54 -18.32
C THR A 363 5.10 8.68 -18.92
N ARG A 364 4.00 8.36 -19.59
CA ARG A 364 3.00 9.31 -20.07
C ARG A 364 1.64 9.02 -19.44
N ARG A 365 0.97 10.09 -19.00
CA ARG A 365 -0.39 10.05 -18.49
C ARG A 365 -1.23 11.11 -19.17
N ALA A 366 -2.15 10.67 -20.01
CA ALA A 366 -3.12 11.52 -20.68
C ALA A 366 -4.55 11.02 -20.40
N ALA A 367 -5.53 11.86 -20.67
CA ALA A 367 -6.94 11.54 -20.38
C ALA A 367 -7.41 10.20 -21.02
N GLU A 368 -6.95 9.91 -22.22
CA GLU A 368 -7.35 8.71 -22.95
C GLU A 368 -6.36 7.55 -22.84
N ARG A 369 -5.07 7.83 -22.57
CA ARG A 369 -4.00 6.82 -22.67
C ARG A 369 -2.91 7.05 -21.65
N ASP A 370 -2.57 5.99 -20.93
CA ASP A 370 -1.38 5.91 -20.11
C ASP A 370 -0.41 4.92 -20.71
N PHE A 371 0.88 5.20 -20.62
CA PHE A 371 1.89 4.18 -20.84
C PHE A 371 3.13 4.42 -19.97
N THR A 372 3.86 3.35 -19.68
CA THR A 372 5.21 3.41 -19.13
C THR A 372 6.07 2.33 -19.73
N LEU A 373 7.33 2.68 -19.98
CA LEU A 373 8.38 1.78 -20.44
C LEU A 373 9.58 1.97 -19.51
N LEU A 374 10.05 0.89 -18.89
CA LEU A 374 11.21 0.88 -17.99
C LEU A 374 12.22 -0.12 -18.53
N ALA A 375 13.48 0.32 -18.68
CA ALA A 375 14.63 -0.52 -18.92
C ALA A 375 15.64 -0.37 -17.79
N ALA A 376 16.26 -1.47 -17.34
CA ALA A 376 17.25 -1.44 -16.27
C ALA A 376 18.23 -2.60 -16.42
N HIS A 377 19.44 -2.40 -15.92
CA HIS A 377 20.43 -3.44 -15.65
C HIS A 377 20.59 -3.61 -14.15
N ASP A 378 20.40 -4.83 -13.66
CA ASP A 378 20.52 -5.22 -12.25
C ASP A 378 21.72 -6.16 -12.07
N GLU A 379 22.58 -5.90 -11.10
CA GLU A 379 23.74 -6.77 -10.83
C GLU A 379 23.37 -8.04 -10.03
N GLY A 380 22.11 -8.18 -9.63
CA GLY A 380 21.58 -9.36 -8.96
C GLY A 380 21.88 -9.41 -7.46
N GLY A 381 22.07 -10.61 -6.92
CA GLY A 381 22.34 -10.84 -5.50
C GLY A 381 21.10 -11.08 -4.63
N GLY A 382 19.89 -11.00 -5.22
CA GLY A 382 18.64 -11.30 -4.56
C GLY A 382 18.15 -12.73 -4.80
N LEU A 383 16.84 -12.90 -4.66
CA LEU A 383 16.15 -14.19 -4.84
C LEU A 383 15.06 -14.08 -5.89
N THR A 384 15.04 -14.99 -6.83
CA THR A 384 13.94 -15.18 -7.79
C THR A 384 12.97 -16.22 -7.23
N LEU A 385 11.66 -15.94 -7.30
CA LEU A 385 10.61 -16.85 -6.82
C LEU A 385 10.39 -17.99 -7.81
N LEU A 386 10.33 -19.21 -7.30
CA LEU A 386 9.99 -20.42 -8.02
C LEU A 386 8.65 -20.96 -7.48
N PRO A 387 7.52 -20.51 -8.04
CA PRO A 387 6.20 -20.89 -7.53
C PRO A 387 5.90 -22.37 -7.82
N SER A 388 5.17 -23.02 -6.90
CA SER A 388 4.53 -24.32 -7.09
C SER A 388 3.15 -24.34 -6.44
N ALA A 389 2.40 -25.44 -6.61
CA ALA A 389 1.11 -25.62 -5.95
C ALA A 389 1.21 -25.58 -4.41
N TYR A 390 2.35 -26.00 -3.86
CA TYR A 390 2.50 -26.31 -2.44
C TYR A 390 3.46 -25.38 -1.69
N ALA A 391 4.42 -24.76 -2.38
CA ALA A 391 5.40 -23.89 -1.76
C ALA A 391 6.00 -22.91 -2.77
N THR A 392 6.63 -21.86 -2.26
CA THR A 392 7.54 -21.00 -3.05
C THR A 392 8.96 -21.49 -2.86
N GLY A 393 9.60 -21.96 -3.93
CA GLY A 393 11.05 -22.16 -3.96
C GLY A 393 11.77 -20.84 -4.30
N PHE A 394 13.10 -20.85 -4.13
CA PHE A 394 13.95 -19.69 -4.40
C PHE A 394 15.19 -20.11 -5.19
N ALA A 395 15.60 -19.27 -6.14
CA ALA A 395 16.88 -19.34 -6.81
C ALA A 395 17.65 -18.05 -6.63
N THR A 396 18.98 -18.11 -6.57
CA THR A 396 19.82 -16.93 -6.53
C THR A 396 19.64 -16.10 -7.78
N GLN A 397 19.37 -14.83 -7.62
CA GLN A 397 19.23 -13.88 -8.70
C GLN A 397 20.61 -13.47 -9.21
N ARG A 398 20.80 -13.57 -10.52
CA ARG A 398 22.00 -13.14 -11.23
C ARG A 398 21.81 -11.78 -11.87
N GLY A 399 22.91 -11.16 -12.30
CA GLY A 399 22.86 -9.95 -13.09
C GLY A 399 21.98 -10.12 -14.32
N ALA A 400 21.19 -9.10 -14.68
CA ALA A 400 20.21 -9.21 -15.76
C ALA A 400 19.87 -7.87 -16.39
N ASP A 401 19.65 -7.88 -17.70
CA ASP A 401 18.98 -6.83 -18.43
C ASP A 401 17.47 -7.05 -18.42
N SER A 402 16.71 -5.98 -18.24
CA SER A 402 15.29 -6.01 -17.99
C SER A 402 14.56 -4.93 -18.78
N LEU A 403 13.38 -5.30 -19.30
CA LEU A 403 12.47 -4.40 -19.97
C LEU A 403 11.05 -4.65 -19.47
N LEU A 404 10.36 -3.59 -19.03
CA LEU A 404 8.98 -3.63 -18.57
C LEU A 404 8.18 -2.58 -19.33
N ALA A 405 7.04 -2.97 -19.87
CA ALA A 405 6.12 -2.09 -20.58
C ALA A 405 4.71 -2.24 -20.07
N ARG A 406 4.00 -1.14 -19.95
CA ARG A 406 2.60 -1.10 -19.56
C ARG A 406 1.89 -0.02 -20.38
N GLY A 407 0.72 -0.34 -20.93
CA GLY A 407 -0.15 0.61 -21.60
C GLY A 407 -1.59 0.45 -21.12
N ARG A 408 -2.35 1.55 -21.03
CA ARG A 408 -3.78 1.55 -20.77
C ARG A 408 -4.48 2.52 -21.71
N GLN A 409 -5.65 2.13 -22.18
CA GLN A 409 -6.57 2.95 -22.95
C GLN A 409 -7.86 3.10 -22.14
N HIS A 410 -8.22 4.35 -21.86
CA HIS A 410 -9.44 4.71 -21.15
C HIS A 410 -10.58 4.98 -22.13
N PHE A 411 -11.74 4.42 -21.83
CA PHE A 411 -13.00 4.64 -22.52
C PHE A 411 -14.05 5.03 -21.50
N ASP A 412 -15.19 5.53 -21.95
CA ASP A 412 -16.32 5.76 -21.06
C ASP A 412 -16.81 4.43 -20.50
N GLY A 413 -16.74 4.30 -19.16
CA GLY A 413 -17.18 3.10 -18.43
C GLY A 413 -16.18 1.92 -18.41
N PHE A 414 -15.09 1.91 -19.17
CA PHE A 414 -14.10 0.83 -19.10
C PHE A 414 -12.68 1.26 -19.46
N THR A 415 -11.71 0.50 -18.97
CA THR A 415 -10.28 0.65 -19.27
C THR A 415 -9.72 -0.67 -19.78
N LEU A 416 -8.97 -0.65 -20.87
CA LEU A 416 -8.20 -1.79 -21.37
C LEU A 416 -6.72 -1.56 -21.11
N GLY A 417 -6.03 -2.59 -20.65
CA GLY A 417 -4.61 -2.56 -20.38
C GLY A 417 -3.82 -3.66 -21.07
N GLY A 418 -2.54 -3.40 -21.35
CA GLY A 418 -1.58 -4.40 -21.82
C GLY A 418 -0.28 -4.30 -21.03
N VAL A 419 0.34 -5.43 -20.72
CA VAL A 419 1.62 -5.53 -20.01
C VAL A 419 2.57 -6.46 -20.75
N ALA A 420 3.86 -6.10 -20.76
CA ALA A 420 4.94 -6.97 -21.20
C ALA A 420 6.14 -6.80 -20.27
N THR A 421 6.76 -7.90 -19.90
CA THR A 421 8.04 -7.91 -19.19
C THR A 421 9.02 -8.86 -19.87
N TYR A 422 10.29 -8.50 -19.89
CA TYR A 422 11.36 -9.32 -20.41
C TYR A 422 12.57 -9.21 -19.49
N ARG A 423 13.15 -10.33 -19.12
CA ARG A 423 14.37 -10.45 -18.35
C ARG A 423 15.31 -11.41 -19.04
N ARG A 424 16.57 -11.02 -19.17
CA ARG A 424 17.67 -11.89 -19.63
C ARG A 424 18.83 -11.75 -18.67
N ASP A 425 19.24 -12.85 -18.06
CA ASP A 425 20.41 -12.85 -17.18
C ASP A 425 21.73 -13.07 -17.94
N ASP A 426 22.84 -12.89 -17.21
CA ASP A 426 24.20 -12.95 -17.76
C ASP A 426 24.57 -14.35 -18.29
N GLU A 427 23.84 -15.40 -17.91
CA GLU A 427 24.01 -16.75 -18.42
C GLU A 427 23.05 -17.10 -19.56
N GLY A 428 22.25 -16.13 -20.00
CA GLY A 428 21.36 -16.28 -21.15
C GLY A 428 20.02 -16.93 -20.82
N ARG A 429 19.67 -17.11 -19.53
CA ARG A 429 18.31 -17.48 -19.12
C ARG A 429 17.38 -16.32 -19.40
N THR A 430 16.16 -16.65 -19.82
CA THR A 430 15.16 -15.64 -20.15
C THR A 430 13.82 -15.94 -19.52
N ASN A 431 13.13 -14.90 -19.10
CA ASN A 431 11.72 -14.94 -18.74
C ASN A 431 11.00 -13.78 -19.42
N ALA A 432 9.94 -14.09 -20.15
CA ALA A 432 9.06 -13.14 -20.78
C ALA A 432 7.63 -13.36 -20.29
N VAL A 433 6.93 -12.27 -19.95
CA VAL A 433 5.49 -12.28 -19.65
C VAL A 433 4.80 -11.24 -20.48
N GLY A 434 3.65 -11.59 -21.03
CA GLY A 434 2.83 -10.66 -21.80
C GLY A 434 1.36 -10.95 -21.64
N GLY A 435 0.53 -9.92 -21.75
CA GLY A 435 -0.91 -10.10 -21.69
C GLY A 435 -1.69 -8.81 -21.55
N GLY A 436 -2.98 -8.95 -21.25
CA GLY A 436 -3.90 -7.82 -21.14
C GLY A 436 -4.83 -7.95 -19.95
N ASP A 437 -5.43 -6.82 -19.61
CA ASP A 437 -6.44 -6.71 -18.57
C ASP A 437 -7.53 -5.69 -18.95
N ALA A 438 -8.65 -5.79 -18.29
CA ALA A 438 -9.77 -4.88 -18.43
C ALA A 438 -10.37 -4.56 -17.07
N VAL A 439 -10.79 -3.31 -16.90
CA VAL A 439 -11.63 -2.86 -15.77
C VAL A 439 -12.89 -2.26 -16.39
N ILE A 440 -14.04 -2.84 -16.07
CA ILE A 440 -15.34 -2.44 -16.60
C ILE A 440 -16.20 -1.98 -15.43
N ARG A 441 -16.68 -0.74 -15.46
CA ARG A 441 -17.65 -0.23 -14.50
C ARG A 441 -19.05 -0.63 -14.97
N LEU A 442 -19.69 -1.50 -14.19
CA LEU A 442 -21.03 -1.99 -14.51
C LEU A 442 -22.11 -1.03 -13.99
N SER A 443 -21.84 -0.40 -12.84
CA SER A 443 -22.68 0.62 -12.20
C SER A 443 -21.82 1.53 -11.33
N ASN A 444 -22.43 2.49 -10.60
CA ASN A 444 -21.71 3.38 -9.69
C ASN A 444 -21.07 2.66 -8.50
N ASP A 445 -21.56 1.48 -8.17
CA ASP A 445 -21.16 0.68 -7.01
C ASP A 445 -20.58 -0.68 -7.38
N SER A 446 -20.51 -1.02 -8.69
CA SER A 446 -20.02 -2.33 -9.12
C SER A 446 -19.07 -2.28 -10.31
N ARG A 447 -18.08 -3.19 -10.29
CA ARG A 447 -17.05 -3.31 -11.32
C ARG A 447 -16.70 -4.76 -11.61
N LEU A 448 -16.23 -5.00 -12.81
CA LEU A 448 -15.64 -6.26 -13.26
C LEU A 448 -14.17 -6.01 -13.65
N ARG A 449 -13.26 -6.82 -13.13
CA ARG A 449 -11.84 -6.86 -13.54
C ARG A 449 -11.55 -8.20 -14.20
N ALA A 450 -10.86 -8.17 -15.31
CA ALA A 450 -10.42 -9.39 -15.99
C ALA A 450 -8.95 -9.24 -16.41
N GLN A 451 -8.19 -10.34 -16.37
CA GLN A 451 -6.80 -10.37 -16.81
C GLN A 451 -6.46 -11.71 -17.44
N LEU A 452 -5.65 -11.68 -18.49
CA LEU A 452 -5.07 -12.85 -19.13
C LEU A 452 -3.58 -12.59 -19.40
N LEU A 453 -2.71 -13.46 -18.88
CA LEU A 453 -1.26 -13.40 -19.04
C LEU A 453 -0.72 -14.70 -19.60
N GLY A 454 0.32 -14.61 -20.42
CA GLY A 454 1.16 -15.70 -20.85
C GLY A 454 2.59 -15.51 -20.40
N SER A 455 3.29 -16.56 -20.02
CA SER A 455 4.72 -16.54 -19.72
C SER A 455 5.49 -17.53 -20.59
N HIS A 456 6.74 -17.17 -20.92
CA HIS A 456 7.70 -18.03 -21.59
C HIS A 456 9.03 -17.95 -20.86
N THR A 457 9.49 -19.09 -20.33
CA THR A 457 10.71 -19.17 -19.50
C THR A 457 11.67 -20.17 -20.11
N LYS A 458 12.92 -19.76 -20.32
CA LYS A 458 14.06 -20.59 -20.69
C LYS A 458 15.05 -20.55 -19.54
N ASP A 459 15.14 -21.65 -18.79
CA ASP A 459 16.00 -21.77 -17.61
C ASP A 459 16.75 -23.12 -17.71
N GLN A 460 18.01 -23.06 -18.15
CA GLN A 460 18.81 -24.23 -18.45
C GLN A 460 19.16 -25.07 -17.21
N ASP A 461 19.15 -24.47 -16.01
CA ASP A 461 19.50 -25.17 -14.77
C ASP A 461 18.39 -26.09 -14.27
N TRP A 462 17.14 -25.76 -14.60
CA TRP A 462 15.94 -26.47 -14.09
C TRP A 462 15.30 -27.35 -15.15
N ARG A 463 15.29 -26.88 -16.41
CA ARG A 463 14.73 -27.58 -17.57
C ARG A 463 15.47 -27.20 -18.83
N PRO A 464 16.00 -28.16 -19.61
CA PRO A 464 16.71 -27.88 -20.85
C PRO A 464 15.83 -27.24 -21.93
N ASP A 465 14.51 -27.50 -21.87
CA ASP A 465 13.53 -26.97 -22.81
C ASP A 465 12.83 -25.74 -22.25
N ALA A 466 12.54 -24.77 -23.11
CA ALA A 466 11.73 -23.63 -22.75
C ALA A 466 10.29 -24.07 -22.41
N VAL A 467 9.71 -23.46 -21.38
CA VAL A 467 8.36 -23.77 -20.90
C VAL A 467 7.47 -22.52 -21.02
N SER A 468 6.20 -22.75 -21.34
CA SER A 468 5.18 -21.70 -21.39
C SER A 468 4.11 -21.95 -20.35
N GLY A 469 3.60 -20.89 -19.77
CA GLY A 469 2.51 -20.90 -18.81
C GLY A 469 1.50 -19.79 -19.08
N HIS A 470 0.34 -19.87 -18.41
CA HIS A 470 -0.69 -18.83 -18.47
C HIS A 470 -1.27 -18.56 -17.08
N ALA A 471 -1.80 -17.37 -16.90
CA ALA A 471 -2.61 -16.97 -15.75
C ALA A 471 -3.85 -16.23 -16.24
N SER A 472 -5.00 -16.51 -15.63
CA SER A 472 -6.25 -15.82 -15.90
C SER A 472 -6.94 -15.46 -14.59
N THR A 473 -7.57 -14.29 -14.54
CA THR A 473 -8.31 -13.80 -13.37
C THR A 473 -9.56 -13.09 -13.84
N VAL A 474 -10.67 -13.34 -13.18
CA VAL A 474 -11.92 -12.57 -13.31
C VAL A 474 -12.42 -12.27 -11.91
N GLU A 475 -12.66 -11.00 -11.62
CA GLU A 475 -13.16 -10.50 -10.34
C GLU A 475 -14.35 -9.59 -10.56
N TYR A 476 -15.46 -9.89 -9.90
CA TYR A 476 -16.59 -8.98 -9.76
C TYR A 476 -16.58 -8.40 -8.34
N ALA A 477 -16.70 -7.09 -8.21
CA ALA A 477 -16.83 -6.40 -6.94
C ALA A 477 -18.04 -5.47 -6.93
N LEU A 478 -18.83 -5.54 -5.85
CA LEU A 478 -19.93 -4.64 -5.52
C LEU A 478 -19.62 -3.98 -4.18
N GLN A 479 -19.70 -2.65 -4.13
CA GLN A 479 -19.50 -1.88 -2.90
C GLN A 479 -20.58 -0.82 -2.78
N SER A 480 -21.64 -1.13 -2.03
CA SER A 480 -22.74 -0.22 -1.75
C SER A 480 -22.85 0.11 -0.26
N ALA A 481 -23.77 0.99 0.11
CA ALA A 481 -24.02 1.33 1.52
C ALA A 481 -24.40 0.10 2.36
N SER A 482 -25.05 -0.89 1.75
CA SER A 482 -25.62 -2.05 2.45
C SER A 482 -24.94 -3.36 2.15
N TRP A 483 -24.20 -3.46 1.04
CA TRP A 483 -23.57 -4.69 0.58
C TRP A 483 -22.13 -4.44 0.12
N GLU A 484 -21.27 -5.39 0.44
CA GLU A 484 -19.92 -5.48 -0.10
C GLU A 484 -19.65 -6.92 -0.50
N ASN A 485 -19.55 -7.15 -1.81
CA ASN A 485 -19.43 -8.50 -2.35
C ASN A 485 -18.22 -8.58 -3.29
N THR A 486 -17.50 -9.68 -3.23
CA THR A 486 -16.43 -10.00 -4.18
C THR A 486 -16.58 -11.44 -4.65
N LEU A 487 -16.64 -11.63 -5.96
CA LEU A 487 -16.57 -12.94 -6.60
C LEU A 487 -15.28 -13.01 -7.41
N LEU A 488 -14.47 -14.04 -7.21
CA LEU A 488 -13.18 -14.23 -7.87
C LEU A 488 -13.10 -15.63 -8.47
N ALA A 489 -12.66 -15.70 -9.72
CA ALA A 489 -12.21 -16.92 -10.36
C ALA A 489 -10.84 -16.68 -10.97
N GLU A 490 -9.88 -17.56 -10.67
CA GLU A 490 -8.52 -17.44 -11.21
C GLU A 490 -7.92 -18.81 -11.49
N GLU A 491 -7.02 -18.86 -12.47
CA GLU A 491 -6.21 -20.02 -12.80
C GLU A 491 -4.79 -19.59 -13.08
N LEU A 492 -3.82 -20.26 -12.46
CA LEU A 492 -2.40 -20.17 -12.81
C LEU A 492 -1.91 -21.57 -13.18
N SER A 493 -1.43 -21.71 -14.41
CA SER A 493 -0.91 -22.99 -14.90
C SER A 493 0.41 -23.38 -14.21
N PRO A 494 0.80 -24.69 -14.24
CA PRO A 494 2.00 -25.17 -13.54
C PRO A 494 3.30 -24.48 -13.95
N ASN A 495 3.38 -24.01 -15.20
CA ASN A 495 4.57 -23.39 -15.76
C ASN A 495 4.51 -21.85 -15.78
N PHE A 496 3.45 -21.24 -15.22
CA PHE A 496 3.38 -19.80 -15.17
C PHE A 496 4.39 -19.24 -14.17
N ARG A 497 5.28 -18.39 -14.65
CA ARG A 497 6.33 -17.73 -13.87
C ARG A 497 6.54 -16.32 -14.37
N ALA A 498 6.71 -15.38 -13.46
CA ALA A 498 7.02 -13.99 -13.74
C ALA A 498 8.20 -13.55 -12.88
N ASP A 499 9.41 -13.51 -13.45
CA ASP A 499 10.64 -13.20 -12.70
C ASP A 499 10.71 -11.74 -12.26
N HIS A 500 9.99 -10.84 -12.95
CA HIS A 500 9.76 -9.46 -12.52
C HIS A 500 8.49 -9.30 -11.69
N GLY A 501 7.76 -10.38 -11.40
CA GLY A 501 6.52 -10.36 -10.64
C GLY A 501 6.68 -10.87 -9.21
N PHE A 502 5.56 -10.83 -8.50
CA PHE A 502 5.41 -11.53 -7.22
C PHE A 502 4.33 -12.61 -7.38
N ILE A 503 4.74 -13.76 -7.91
CA ILE A 503 3.89 -14.96 -8.05
C ILE A 503 4.40 -15.99 -7.06
N ALA A 504 3.79 -16.04 -5.89
CA ALA A 504 4.23 -16.92 -4.80
C ALA A 504 3.72 -18.37 -4.98
N GLN A 505 2.61 -18.55 -5.70
CA GLN A 505 1.98 -19.85 -5.96
C GLN A 505 1.50 -19.92 -7.42
N ASN A 506 1.63 -21.06 -8.05
CA ASN A 506 1.03 -21.42 -9.34
C ASN A 506 0.40 -22.82 -9.29
N ASP A 507 0.05 -23.41 -10.42
CA ASP A 507 -0.54 -24.74 -10.54
C ASP A 507 -1.85 -24.88 -9.75
N TYR A 508 -2.74 -23.88 -9.88
CA TYR A 508 -4.04 -23.94 -9.22
C TYR A 508 -5.16 -23.27 -10.02
N ARG A 509 -6.38 -23.70 -9.71
CA ARG A 509 -7.65 -23.03 -10.00
C ARG A 509 -8.30 -22.64 -8.68
N ARG A 510 -8.75 -21.41 -8.59
CA ARG A 510 -9.36 -20.82 -7.39
C ARG A 510 -10.71 -20.22 -7.71
N ALA A 511 -11.70 -20.47 -6.87
CA ALA A 511 -12.96 -19.75 -6.82
C ALA A 511 -13.17 -19.23 -5.41
N MET A 512 -13.54 -17.96 -5.27
CA MET A 512 -13.80 -17.30 -3.99
C MET A 512 -15.07 -16.46 -4.11
N ALA A 513 -15.87 -16.49 -3.07
CA ALA A 513 -17.00 -15.60 -2.88
C ALA A 513 -16.93 -14.98 -1.48
N ASN A 514 -16.94 -13.66 -1.41
CA ASN A 514 -17.15 -12.91 -0.18
C ASN A 514 -18.44 -12.15 -0.31
N VAL A 515 -19.36 -12.34 0.64
CA VAL A 515 -20.64 -11.67 0.70
C VAL A 515 -20.80 -11.03 2.07
N THR A 516 -20.95 -9.72 2.09
CA THR A 516 -21.03 -8.91 3.31
C THR A 516 -22.29 -8.07 3.29
N ARG A 517 -23.11 -8.18 4.34
CA ARG A 517 -24.25 -7.31 4.61
C ARG A 517 -23.86 -6.29 5.67
N LYS A 518 -24.04 -5.00 5.38
CA LYS A 518 -23.73 -3.88 6.27
C LYS A 518 -24.99 -3.20 6.77
N TRP A 519 -24.99 -2.76 8.01
CA TRP A 519 -26.00 -1.90 8.64
C TRP A 519 -25.29 -0.69 9.22
N GLN A 520 -25.83 0.48 8.93
CA GLN A 520 -25.28 1.76 9.35
C GLN A 520 -26.04 2.29 10.56
N ASP A 521 -25.35 3.08 11.40
CA ASP A 521 -25.91 3.83 12.53
C ASP A 521 -26.70 2.95 13.52
N VAL A 522 -26.12 1.79 13.91
CA VAL A 522 -26.71 0.80 14.82
C VAL A 522 -26.27 1.08 16.27
N ALA A 523 -27.10 1.73 17.07
CA ALA A 523 -26.81 2.13 18.45
C ALA A 523 -25.50 2.95 18.56
N SER A 524 -24.48 2.42 19.27
CA SER A 524 -23.14 3.04 19.39
C SER A 524 -22.16 2.66 18.29
N TRP A 525 -22.63 1.95 17.25
CA TRP A 525 -21.84 1.53 16.13
C TRP A 525 -22.16 2.39 14.91
N ALA A 526 -21.15 2.96 14.27
CA ALA A 526 -21.30 3.64 13.00
C ALA A 526 -21.62 2.65 11.87
N GLU A 527 -21.08 1.43 11.97
CA GLU A 527 -21.36 0.34 11.05
C GLU A 527 -21.25 -1.01 11.78
N VAL A 528 -22.13 -1.95 11.45
CA VAL A 528 -22.03 -3.36 11.81
C VAL A 528 -22.24 -4.19 10.57
N ALA A 529 -21.51 -5.28 10.41
CA ALA A 529 -21.65 -6.16 9.27
C ALA A 529 -21.59 -7.64 9.64
N LEU A 530 -22.26 -8.44 8.85
CA LEU A 530 -22.12 -9.90 8.78
C LEU A 530 -21.52 -10.27 7.44
N PHE A 531 -20.56 -11.18 7.43
CA PHE A 531 -19.98 -11.68 6.20
C PHE A 531 -19.81 -13.19 6.18
N VAL A 532 -19.81 -13.71 4.96
CA VAL A 532 -19.46 -15.10 4.64
C VAL A 532 -18.43 -15.07 3.52
N ASN A 533 -17.30 -15.70 3.76
CA ASN A 533 -16.29 -15.93 2.74
C ASN A 533 -16.14 -17.43 2.52
N ALA A 534 -16.30 -17.88 1.26
CA ALA A 534 -16.10 -19.25 0.83
C ALA A 534 -15.01 -19.27 -0.25
N GLU A 535 -14.05 -20.18 -0.10
CA GLU A 535 -12.93 -20.31 -1.02
C GLU A 535 -12.67 -21.79 -1.32
N HIS A 536 -12.50 -22.10 -2.60
CA HIS A 536 -12.07 -23.43 -3.08
C HIS A 536 -10.89 -23.28 -4.01
N LYS A 537 -9.81 -24.01 -3.71
CA LYS A 537 -8.59 -24.05 -4.54
C LYS A 537 -8.21 -25.49 -4.81
N ARG A 538 -7.90 -25.81 -6.07
CA ARG A 538 -7.45 -27.12 -6.50
C ARG A 538 -6.40 -27.02 -7.60
N THR A 539 -5.59 -28.05 -7.80
CA THR A 539 -4.74 -28.13 -8.99
C THR A 539 -5.59 -28.33 -10.25
N PRO A 540 -5.07 -28.03 -11.46
CA PRO A 540 -5.73 -28.40 -12.72
C PRO A 540 -6.02 -29.92 -12.85
N SER A 541 -5.20 -30.76 -12.24
CA SER A 541 -5.42 -32.20 -12.14
C SER A 541 -6.53 -32.61 -11.17
N GLY A 542 -7.12 -31.69 -10.43
CA GLY A 542 -8.26 -31.92 -9.53
C GLY A 542 -7.91 -32.18 -8.07
N VAL A 543 -6.64 -32.08 -7.67
CA VAL A 543 -6.22 -32.24 -6.26
C VAL A 543 -6.61 -30.98 -5.46
N THR A 544 -7.43 -31.15 -4.42
CA THR A 544 -7.82 -30.04 -3.55
C THR A 544 -6.61 -29.55 -2.73
N LEU A 545 -6.34 -28.26 -2.83
CA LEU A 545 -5.30 -27.54 -2.07
C LEU A 545 -5.88 -26.83 -0.85
N LEU A 546 -7.07 -26.20 -1.02
CA LEU A 546 -7.74 -25.44 0.03
C LEU A 546 -9.25 -25.53 -0.14
N ASN A 547 -9.95 -25.79 0.96
CA ASN A 547 -11.35 -25.43 1.15
C ASN A 547 -11.41 -24.51 2.36
N ALA A 548 -12.03 -23.36 2.25
CA ALA A 548 -12.19 -22.44 3.38
C ALA A 548 -13.63 -21.94 3.46
N LEU A 549 -14.15 -21.91 4.67
CA LEU A 549 -15.40 -21.25 5.01
C LEU A 549 -15.14 -20.37 6.25
N ARG A 550 -15.35 -19.08 6.09
CA ARG A 550 -15.16 -18.07 7.12
C ARG A 550 -16.48 -17.32 7.28
N VAL A 551 -16.99 -17.27 8.48
CA VAL A 551 -18.24 -16.57 8.80
C VAL A 551 -17.92 -15.63 9.94
N GLY A 552 -18.19 -14.35 9.77
CA GLY A 552 -17.77 -13.40 10.78
C GLY A 552 -18.67 -12.17 10.85
N THR A 553 -18.41 -11.39 11.85
CA THR A 553 -19.00 -10.06 12.03
C THR A 553 -17.89 -9.06 12.27
N PHE A 554 -18.08 -7.87 11.74
CA PHE A 554 -17.25 -6.74 12.13
C PHE A 554 -18.14 -5.54 12.50
N GLY A 555 -17.58 -4.63 13.25
CA GLY A 555 -18.24 -3.37 13.55
C GLY A 555 -17.23 -2.27 13.77
N ASN A 556 -17.61 -1.06 13.36
CA ASN A 556 -16.89 0.17 13.61
C ASN A 556 -17.70 1.02 14.60
N THR A 557 -17.10 1.29 15.76
CA THR A 557 -17.74 2.16 16.76
C THR A 557 -17.64 3.63 16.33
N VAL A 558 -18.51 4.45 16.89
CA VAL A 558 -18.43 5.92 16.70
C VAL A 558 -17.12 6.52 17.23
N ARG A 559 -16.33 5.76 17.99
CA ARG A 559 -15.03 6.16 18.56
C ARG A 559 -13.84 5.60 17.78
N ASN A 560 -13.97 5.37 16.47
CA ASN A 560 -12.90 4.84 15.62
C ASN A 560 -12.28 3.53 16.12
N THR A 561 -13.11 2.61 16.57
CA THR A 561 -12.64 1.26 16.94
C THR A 561 -13.33 0.25 16.04
N TRP A 562 -12.54 -0.41 15.22
CA TRP A 562 -12.96 -1.51 14.37
C TRP A 562 -12.68 -2.84 15.07
N LEU A 563 -13.69 -3.70 15.15
CA LEU A 563 -13.59 -5.03 15.75
C LEU A 563 -14.08 -6.06 14.75
N THR A 564 -13.35 -7.17 14.60
CA THR A 564 -13.78 -8.33 13.82
C THR A 564 -13.68 -9.59 14.66
N VAL A 565 -14.69 -10.43 14.56
CA VAL A 565 -14.74 -11.78 15.16
C VAL A 565 -15.10 -12.75 14.04
N GLU A 566 -14.22 -13.69 13.75
CA GLU A 566 -14.32 -14.57 12.59
C GLU A 566 -13.89 -16.00 12.93
N PRO A 567 -14.79 -16.91 13.28
CA PRO A 567 -14.52 -18.33 13.25
C PRO A 567 -14.22 -18.82 11.83
N ARG A 568 -13.12 -19.52 11.68
CA ARG A 568 -12.61 -20.03 10.40
C ARG A 568 -12.56 -21.56 10.40
N TYR A 569 -13.04 -22.13 9.32
CA TYR A 569 -12.86 -23.54 9.01
C TYR A 569 -12.13 -23.64 7.68
N GLU A 570 -10.99 -24.31 7.69
CA GLU A 570 -10.17 -24.51 6.49
C GLU A 570 -9.74 -25.97 6.40
N GLU A 571 -9.61 -26.49 5.19
CA GLU A 571 -8.94 -27.75 4.88
C GLU A 571 -7.77 -27.41 3.96
N VAL A 572 -6.55 -27.64 4.39
CA VAL A 572 -5.34 -27.20 3.69
C VAL A 572 -4.42 -28.39 3.42
N ARG A 573 -3.87 -28.44 2.20
CA ARG A 573 -2.82 -29.38 1.81
C ARG A 573 -1.52 -28.63 1.63
N VAL A 574 -0.45 -29.05 2.32
CA VAL A 574 0.81 -28.32 2.37
C VAL A 574 1.94 -28.95 1.55
N VAL A 575 1.82 -30.26 1.20
CA VAL A 575 2.81 -30.95 0.36
C VAL A 575 2.12 -31.80 -0.69
N GLU A 576 2.84 -32.10 -1.77
CA GLU A 576 2.37 -33.02 -2.81
C GLU A 576 2.17 -34.42 -2.24
N GLY A 577 1.04 -35.04 -2.57
CA GLY A 577 0.67 -36.34 -2.02
C GLY A 577 0.33 -36.35 -0.52
N GLY A 578 0.50 -35.23 0.20
CA GLY A 578 0.18 -35.13 1.61
C GLY A 578 -1.32 -35.13 1.91
N ALA A 579 -1.68 -35.10 3.19
CA ALA A 579 -3.07 -35.09 3.63
C ALA A 579 -3.72 -33.72 3.45
N LEU A 580 -5.05 -33.71 3.31
CA LEU A 580 -5.84 -32.48 3.43
C LEU A 580 -6.22 -32.30 4.90
N HIS A 581 -5.56 -31.35 5.58
CA HIS A 581 -5.69 -31.15 7.01
C HIS A 581 -6.82 -30.19 7.35
N PRO A 582 -7.82 -30.59 8.17
CA PRO A 582 -8.80 -29.65 8.70
C PRO A 582 -8.16 -28.76 9.78
N VAL A 583 -8.45 -27.45 9.70
CA VAL A 583 -7.95 -26.43 10.63
C VAL A 583 -9.10 -25.52 11.05
N ARG A 584 -9.38 -25.47 12.36
CA ARG A 584 -10.45 -24.65 12.95
C ARG A 584 -9.84 -23.71 13.96
N TYR A 585 -10.06 -22.43 13.72
CA TYR A 585 -9.53 -21.40 14.63
C TYR A 585 -10.42 -20.17 14.65
N LEU A 586 -10.22 -19.37 15.69
CA LEU A 586 -10.85 -18.07 15.84
C LEU A 586 -9.87 -17.00 15.44
N HIS A 587 -10.30 -16.13 14.53
CA HIS A 587 -9.60 -14.89 14.16
C HIS A 587 -10.30 -13.72 14.86
N LEU A 588 -9.50 -12.90 15.55
CA LEU A 588 -9.91 -11.67 16.18
C LEU A 588 -9.06 -10.54 15.62
N HIS A 589 -9.70 -9.45 15.21
CA HIS A 589 -9.01 -8.24 14.76
C HIS A 589 -9.54 -7.04 15.54
N VAL A 590 -8.64 -6.18 15.97
CA VAL A 590 -8.94 -4.86 16.53
C VAL A 590 -8.05 -3.82 15.87
N ASP A 591 -8.67 -2.72 15.45
CA ASP A 591 -8.04 -1.51 14.95
C ASP A 591 -8.67 -0.32 15.67
N SER A 592 -7.87 0.58 16.23
CA SER A 592 -8.40 1.67 17.07
C SER A 592 -7.46 2.85 17.14
N THR A 593 -8.04 4.04 17.31
CA THR A 593 -7.35 5.28 17.68
C THR A 593 -7.87 5.77 19.05
N PRO A 594 -7.58 5.04 20.13
CA PRO A 594 -8.36 5.15 21.38
C PRO A 594 -8.07 6.41 22.18
N LEU A 595 -6.83 6.93 22.16
CA LEU A 595 -6.37 8.04 22.99
C LEU A 595 -5.36 8.92 22.26
N PRO A 596 -5.23 10.21 22.59
CA PRO A 596 -4.24 11.09 21.96
C PRO A 596 -2.80 10.59 22.03
N TRP A 597 -2.41 10.00 23.15
CA TRP A 597 -1.07 9.42 23.34
C TRP A 597 -0.94 7.99 22.79
N LEU A 598 -2.03 7.21 22.73
CA LEU A 598 -2.11 5.91 22.07
C LEU A 598 -2.84 6.11 20.76
N SER A 599 -2.11 6.65 19.77
CA SER A 599 -2.68 7.21 18.56
C SER A 599 -3.13 6.14 17.55
N TYR A 600 -2.62 4.91 17.66
CA TYR A 600 -3.07 3.80 16.83
C TYR A 600 -2.75 2.46 17.49
N LEU A 601 -3.68 1.54 17.39
CA LEU A 601 -3.56 0.16 17.86
C LEU A 601 -4.18 -0.75 16.80
N GLN A 602 -3.40 -1.72 16.30
CA GLN A 602 -3.90 -2.78 15.42
C GLN A 602 -3.36 -4.12 15.90
N TRP A 603 -4.24 -5.08 16.15
CA TRP A 603 -3.86 -6.41 16.59
C TRP A 603 -4.73 -7.47 15.91
N ASP A 604 -4.07 -8.52 15.43
CA ASP A 604 -4.67 -9.72 14.84
C ASP A 604 -4.28 -10.92 15.70
N ILE A 605 -5.25 -11.72 16.08
CA ILE A 605 -5.06 -12.91 16.92
C ILE A 605 -5.74 -14.09 16.25
N ASP A 606 -4.97 -15.10 15.86
CA ASP A 606 -5.45 -16.39 15.40
C ASP A 606 -5.21 -17.44 16.49
N THR A 607 -6.24 -18.10 16.99
CA THR A 607 -6.08 -19.12 18.04
C THR A 607 -6.95 -20.34 17.80
N GLY A 608 -6.37 -21.55 17.95
CA GLY A 608 -7.08 -22.80 17.70
C GLY A 608 -6.20 -23.88 17.10
N GLU A 609 -6.75 -24.58 16.10
CA GLU A 609 -5.96 -25.53 15.30
C GLU A 609 -5.02 -24.76 14.38
N ARG A 610 -3.80 -25.24 14.19
CA ARG A 610 -2.75 -24.64 13.35
C ARG A 610 -2.03 -25.75 12.60
N LEU A 611 -1.56 -25.46 11.39
CA LEU A 611 -0.70 -26.38 10.66
C LEU A 611 0.74 -26.26 11.15
N ASP A 612 1.40 -27.37 11.28
CA ASP A 612 2.85 -27.52 11.31
C ASP A 612 3.29 -27.82 9.87
N VAL A 613 3.54 -26.72 9.13
CA VAL A 613 3.77 -26.74 7.68
C VAL A 613 4.98 -27.61 7.33
N ALA A 614 6.08 -27.44 8.06
CA ALA A 614 7.32 -28.16 7.81
C ALA A 614 7.19 -29.69 7.96
N ASN A 615 6.20 -30.15 8.72
CA ASN A 615 6.03 -31.58 9.04
C ASN A 615 4.70 -32.15 8.53
N ASP A 616 3.99 -31.45 7.65
CA ASP A 616 2.71 -31.88 7.04
C ASP A 616 1.71 -32.45 8.05
N ARG A 617 1.44 -31.73 9.12
CA ARG A 617 0.52 -32.22 10.16
C ARG A 617 -0.28 -31.13 10.83
N ALA A 618 -1.46 -31.48 11.33
CA ALA A 618 -2.26 -30.60 12.14
C ALA A 618 -1.73 -30.52 13.58
N GLY A 619 -1.80 -29.33 14.16
CA GLY A 619 -1.43 -29.03 15.55
C GLY A 619 -2.41 -28.06 16.18
N ARG A 620 -2.01 -27.47 17.30
CA ARG A 620 -2.70 -26.36 17.93
C ARG A 620 -1.71 -25.21 18.17
N GLY A 621 -2.24 -23.99 18.17
CA GLY A 621 -1.37 -22.85 18.38
C GLY A 621 -2.11 -21.52 18.41
N THR A 622 -1.30 -20.48 18.52
CA THR A 622 -1.75 -19.10 18.45
C THR A 622 -0.73 -18.31 17.62
N ALA A 623 -1.22 -17.42 16.76
CA ALA A 623 -0.42 -16.39 16.14
C ALA A 623 -1.00 -15.03 16.50
N ILE A 624 -0.12 -14.08 16.82
CA ILE A 624 -0.47 -12.71 17.15
C ILE A 624 0.42 -11.83 16.30
N THR A 625 -0.19 -10.88 15.59
CA THR A 625 0.50 -9.78 14.93
C THR A 625 -0.05 -8.47 15.45
N GLY A 626 0.81 -7.56 15.87
CA GLY A 626 0.39 -6.33 16.49
C GLY A 626 1.23 -5.15 16.06
N PHE A 627 0.57 -4.02 15.91
CA PHE A 627 1.16 -2.71 15.74
C PHE A 627 0.54 -1.74 16.73
N THR A 628 1.39 -1.00 17.43
CA THR A 628 0.94 0.00 18.39
C THR A 628 1.77 1.26 18.21
N ARG A 629 1.11 2.40 17.99
CA ARG A 629 1.75 3.71 17.91
C ARG A 629 1.38 4.55 19.11
N MET A 630 2.40 5.05 19.77
CA MET A 630 2.27 5.98 20.90
C MET A 630 2.96 7.30 20.55
N ARG A 631 2.37 8.42 20.97
CA ARG A 631 2.92 9.76 20.79
C ARG A 631 3.01 10.50 22.12
N PHE A 632 4.17 11.06 22.38
CA PHE A 632 4.46 11.77 23.63
C PHE A 632 4.98 13.17 23.31
N PHE A 633 4.51 14.15 24.07
CA PHE A 633 4.99 15.54 23.99
C PHE A 633 4.98 16.12 22.57
N GLU A 634 4.04 15.67 21.71
CA GLU A 634 3.87 16.12 20.31
C GLU A 634 5.11 16.00 19.39
N ARG A 635 6.24 15.53 19.93
CA ARG A 635 7.54 15.42 19.21
C ARG A 635 8.12 14.02 19.22
N THR A 636 7.59 13.12 20.03
CA THR A 636 8.11 11.76 20.15
C THR A 636 7.07 10.75 19.73
N GLU A 637 7.41 9.92 18.76
CA GLU A 637 6.61 8.81 18.30
C GLU A 637 7.34 7.50 18.65
N LEU A 638 6.62 6.54 19.21
CA LEU A 638 7.09 5.17 19.47
C LEU A 638 6.17 4.18 18.77
N ASP A 639 6.69 3.52 17.75
CA ASP A 639 6.05 2.42 17.05
C ASP A 639 6.54 1.08 17.59
N LEU A 640 5.63 0.24 18.03
CA LEU A 640 5.91 -1.13 18.45
C LEU A 640 5.24 -2.11 17.48
N ARG A 641 6.03 -2.98 16.86
CA ARG A 641 5.56 -4.12 16.07
C ARG A 641 5.90 -5.40 16.81
N SER A 642 4.89 -6.20 17.10
CA SER A 642 5.03 -7.45 17.84
C SER A 642 4.40 -8.58 17.05
N ASN A 643 5.20 -9.56 16.66
CA ASN A 643 4.70 -10.77 16.03
C ASN A 643 5.13 -11.96 16.89
N TRP A 644 4.19 -12.83 17.17
CA TRP A 644 4.45 -14.02 17.97
C TRP A 644 3.58 -15.16 17.47
N GLN A 645 4.17 -16.33 17.27
CA GLN A 645 3.42 -17.54 17.00
C GLN A 645 4.00 -18.75 17.71
N TRP A 646 3.16 -19.72 17.93
CA TRP A 646 3.58 -21.03 18.37
C TRP A 646 2.68 -22.12 17.80
N VAL A 647 3.28 -23.29 17.60
CA VAL A 647 2.59 -24.51 17.16
C VAL A 647 3.00 -25.66 18.07
N ALA A 648 2.04 -26.47 18.48
CA ALA A 648 2.26 -27.68 19.26
C ALA A 648 1.49 -28.86 18.63
N THR A 649 2.09 -30.02 18.62
CA THR A 649 1.51 -31.27 18.12
C THR A 649 1.23 -32.26 19.24
N ARG A 650 0.35 -33.22 18.98
CA ARG A 650 0.10 -34.35 19.90
C ARG A 650 1.14 -35.44 19.63
N THR A 651 1.83 -35.85 20.69
CA THR A 651 2.77 -36.98 20.69
C THR A 651 2.29 -38.06 21.68
N PRO A 652 2.85 -39.28 21.70
CA PRO A 652 2.56 -40.28 22.73
C PRO A 652 2.81 -39.74 24.15
N ALA A 653 3.77 -38.87 24.33
CA ALA A 653 4.11 -38.24 25.62
C ALA A 653 3.22 -36.99 25.95
N GLY A 654 2.13 -36.78 25.21
CA GLY A 654 1.26 -35.62 25.37
C GLY A 654 1.48 -34.55 24.30
N ARG A 655 0.95 -33.35 24.54
CA ARG A 655 1.12 -32.23 23.62
C ARG A 655 2.49 -31.58 23.84
N GLN A 656 3.29 -31.52 22.77
CA GLN A 656 4.61 -30.91 22.76
C GLN A 656 4.69 -29.74 21.79
N ARG A 657 5.44 -28.69 22.19
CA ARG A 657 5.71 -27.52 21.35
C ARG A 657 6.69 -27.88 20.26
N VAL A 658 6.29 -27.63 19.00
CA VAL A 658 7.13 -27.81 17.81
C VAL A 658 7.96 -26.58 17.56
N LEU A 659 7.29 -25.42 17.58
CA LEU A 659 7.84 -24.14 17.16
C LEU A 659 7.33 -23.02 18.06
N THR A 660 8.18 -22.08 18.35
CA THR A 660 7.84 -20.73 18.82
C THR A 660 8.67 -19.73 18.02
N GLU A 661 8.02 -18.77 17.40
CA GLU A 661 8.62 -17.64 16.74
C GLU A 661 8.17 -16.36 17.40
N ARG A 662 9.09 -15.43 17.60
CA ARG A 662 8.83 -14.13 18.19
C ARG A 662 9.66 -13.07 17.50
N THR A 663 9.04 -11.96 17.13
CA THR A 663 9.73 -10.77 16.63
C THR A 663 9.14 -9.54 17.28
N LEU A 664 10.01 -8.70 17.84
CA LEU A 664 9.66 -7.40 18.38
C LEU A 664 10.52 -6.34 17.69
N GLN A 665 9.89 -5.31 17.14
CA GLN A 665 10.57 -4.12 16.62
C GLN A 665 10.00 -2.88 17.32
N ALA A 666 10.87 -2.11 17.92
CA ALA A 666 10.57 -0.80 18.48
C ALA A 666 11.27 0.28 17.64
N THR A 667 10.49 1.24 17.15
CA THR A 667 11.00 2.41 16.43
C THR A 667 10.63 3.66 17.20
N ALA A 668 11.60 4.32 17.81
CA ALA A 668 11.43 5.60 18.47
C ALA A 668 11.91 6.72 17.54
N VAL A 669 11.08 7.72 17.31
CA VAL A 669 11.39 8.91 16.50
C VAL A 669 11.21 10.15 17.36
N PHE A 670 12.27 10.95 17.48
CA PHE A 670 12.23 12.26 18.09
C PHE A 670 12.35 13.34 17.03
N HIS A 671 11.32 14.16 16.89
CA HIS A 671 11.27 15.28 15.95
C HIS A 671 11.79 16.55 16.62
N VAL A 672 12.93 17.04 16.15
CA VAL A 672 13.45 18.36 16.56
C VAL A 672 12.55 19.46 15.98
N ASP A 673 12.20 19.30 14.70
CA ASP A 673 11.24 20.10 13.94
C ASP A 673 10.70 19.27 12.75
N ALA A 674 9.96 19.91 11.83
CA ALA A 674 9.38 19.23 10.66
C ALA A 674 10.45 18.69 9.66
N ARG A 675 11.70 19.19 9.72
CA ARG A 675 12.81 18.82 8.82
C ARG A 675 13.83 17.90 9.47
N ASN A 676 13.94 17.90 10.79
CA ASN A 676 14.98 17.25 11.56
C ASN A 676 14.39 16.19 12.49
N ASN A 677 14.87 14.95 12.39
CA ASN A 677 14.50 13.89 13.32
C ASN A 677 15.67 12.95 13.64
N VAL A 678 15.58 12.35 14.81
CA VAL A 678 16.46 11.26 15.25
C VAL A 678 15.61 10.01 15.41
N ARG A 679 16.03 8.91 14.79
CA ARG A 679 15.34 7.64 14.81
C ARG A 679 16.21 6.55 15.41
N ILE A 680 15.64 5.79 16.34
CA ILE A 680 16.23 4.59 16.92
C ILE A 680 15.34 3.41 16.56
N ILE A 681 15.92 2.36 15.99
CA ILE A 681 15.22 1.11 15.69
C ILE A 681 15.92 0.00 16.47
N ALA A 682 15.17 -0.71 17.30
CA ALA A 682 15.61 -1.91 17.99
C ALA A 682 14.73 -3.08 17.57
N GLN A 683 15.35 -4.17 17.10
CA GLN A 683 14.65 -5.39 16.71
C GLN A 683 15.26 -6.59 17.41
N ASP A 684 14.41 -7.48 17.96
CA ASP A 684 14.77 -8.79 18.51
C ASP A 684 13.88 -9.84 17.87
N GLY A 685 14.46 -10.75 17.11
CA GLY A 685 13.82 -11.89 16.49
C GLY A 685 14.37 -13.19 17.04
N SER A 686 13.50 -14.17 17.30
CA SER A 686 13.94 -15.50 17.73
C SER A 686 12.96 -16.58 17.24
N ILE A 687 13.54 -17.68 16.76
CA ILE A 687 12.83 -18.90 16.43
C ILE A 687 13.39 -19.99 17.33
N SER A 688 12.52 -20.72 18.03
CA SER A 688 12.87 -21.88 18.83
C SER A 688 12.10 -23.08 18.33
N ARG A 689 12.79 -24.16 18.01
CA ARG A 689 12.23 -25.41 17.48
C ARG A 689 12.58 -26.57 18.40
N ASN A 690 11.76 -27.62 18.39
CA ASN A 690 12.13 -28.91 18.95
C ASN A 690 12.55 -29.85 17.82
N PRO A 691 13.87 -30.01 17.54
CA PRO A 691 14.34 -30.80 16.40
C PRO A 691 13.85 -32.26 16.41
N ALA A 692 13.64 -32.82 17.60
CA ALA A 692 13.12 -34.20 17.71
C ALA A 692 11.69 -34.39 17.13
N LEU A 693 10.99 -33.31 16.85
CA LEU A 693 9.65 -33.32 16.26
C LEU A 693 9.65 -32.94 14.77
N TYR A 694 10.80 -32.71 14.16
CA TYR A 694 10.94 -32.40 12.75
C TYR A 694 11.33 -33.63 11.96
N VAL A 695 10.79 -33.72 10.71
CA VAL A 695 11.20 -34.76 9.75
C VAL A 695 12.63 -34.45 9.28
N ASP A 696 12.93 -33.20 9.04
CA ASP A 696 14.29 -32.74 8.75
C ASP A 696 15.05 -32.58 10.07
N THR A 697 15.99 -33.49 10.32
CA THR A 697 16.79 -33.49 11.55
C THR A 697 17.91 -32.46 11.57
N THR A 698 18.09 -31.68 10.47
CA THR A 698 19.12 -30.65 10.35
C THR A 698 18.62 -29.26 10.82
N VAL A 699 17.33 -29.15 11.20
CA VAL A 699 16.77 -27.86 11.65
C VAL A 699 17.44 -27.42 12.94
N SER A 700 17.85 -26.16 12.98
CA SER A 700 18.43 -25.53 14.17
C SER A 700 17.37 -25.39 15.26
N ALA A 701 17.76 -25.76 16.50
CA ALA A 701 16.88 -25.62 17.66
C ALA A 701 16.59 -24.15 17.98
N LYS A 702 17.51 -23.24 17.66
CA LYS A 702 17.36 -21.82 18.01
C LYS A 702 18.09 -20.88 17.08
N ASP A 703 17.33 -20.02 16.42
CA ASP A 703 17.85 -18.90 15.64
C ASP A 703 17.52 -17.58 16.35
N LYS A 704 18.43 -16.63 16.30
CA LYS A 704 18.24 -15.32 16.93
C LYS A 704 18.88 -14.21 16.14
N VAL A 705 18.08 -13.20 15.79
CA VAL A 705 18.52 -11.99 15.09
C VAL A 705 18.26 -10.77 15.98
N ARG A 706 19.23 -9.89 16.11
CA ARG A 706 19.09 -8.61 16.80
C ARG A 706 19.64 -7.49 15.93
N VAL A 707 18.91 -6.38 15.87
CA VAL A 707 19.34 -5.18 15.17
C VAL A 707 19.12 -3.98 16.08
N LEU A 708 20.11 -3.10 16.13
CA LEU A 708 20.00 -1.78 16.72
C LEU A 708 20.52 -0.76 15.71
N SER A 709 19.71 0.24 15.37
CA SER A 709 20.09 1.30 14.43
C SER A 709 19.75 2.66 15.01
N LEU A 710 20.64 3.62 14.80
CA LEU A 710 20.45 5.03 15.11
C LEU A 710 20.68 5.84 13.83
N VAL A 711 19.71 6.69 13.47
CA VAL A 711 19.80 7.53 12.29
C VAL A 711 19.33 8.94 12.63
N TYR A 712 20.14 9.93 12.33
CA TYR A 712 19.72 11.31 12.20
C TYR A 712 19.37 11.59 10.75
N ALA A 713 18.22 12.23 10.52
CA ALA A 713 17.75 12.62 9.20
C ALA A 713 17.41 14.11 9.17
N TYR A 714 17.94 14.82 8.16
CA TYR A 714 17.55 16.17 7.78
C TYR A 714 16.96 16.13 6.37
N ARG A 715 15.76 16.72 6.18
CA ARG A 715 15.09 16.85 4.88
C ARG A 715 14.58 18.28 4.70
N ALA A 716 15.14 19.01 3.75
CA ALA A 716 14.63 20.32 3.32
C ALA A 716 13.78 20.14 2.05
N GLY A 717 12.51 19.74 2.24
CA GLY A 717 11.64 19.37 1.12
C GLY A 717 12.22 18.23 0.29
N LEU A 718 12.06 18.30 -1.03
CA LEU A 718 12.72 17.39 -1.98
C LEU A 718 14.13 17.89 -2.39
N GLN A 719 14.52 19.12 -2.00
CA GLN A 719 15.75 19.74 -2.47
C GLN A 719 16.99 19.14 -1.83
N MET A 720 16.98 18.86 -0.52
CA MET A 720 18.15 18.36 0.18
C MET A 720 17.80 17.31 1.22
N SER A 721 18.55 16.23 1.25
CA SER A 721 18.49 15.25 2.33
C SER A 721 19.90 14.87 2.81
N VAL A 722 20.02 14.77 4.13
CA VAL A 722 21.23 14.31 4.81
C VAL A 722 20.85 13.22 5.80
N TYR A 723 21.54 12.09 5.74
CA TYR A 723 21.38 11.02 6.71
C TYR A 723 22.74 10.67 7.32
N VAL A 724 22.78 10.56 8.63
CA VAL A 724 23.97 10.08 9.35
C VAL A 724 23.49 8.98 10.29
N GLY A 725 24.10 7.81 10.19
CA GLY A 725 23.65 6.71 11.01
C GLY A 725 24.70 5.66 11.31
N ALA A 726 24.32 4.81 12.26
CA ALA A 726 25.07 3.60 12.61
C ALA A 726 24.12 2.47 12.96
N SER A 727 24.50 1.25 12.63
CA SER A 727 23.74 0.04 12.96
C SER A 727 24.64 -1.07 13.47
N ILE A 728 24.05 -1.93 14.30
CA ILE A 728 24.66 -3.18 14.76
C ILE A 728 23.63 -4.28 14.55
N ALA A 729 23.97 -5.28 13.75
CA ALA A 729 23.21 -6.49 13.59
C ALA A 729 23.98 -7.68 14.17
N ARG A 730 23.28 -8.61 14.81
CA ARG A 730 23.82 -9.89 15.27
C ARG A 730 22.87 -11.00 14.87
N ASP A 731 23.42 -11.96 14.14
CA ASP A 731 22.76 -13.19 13.76
C ASP A 731 23.43 -14.36 14.48
N ARG A 732 22.65 -15.18 15.16
CA ARG A 732 23.15 -16.29 15.94
C ARG A 732 22.31 -17.54 15.74
N ASP A 733 22.97 -18.57 15.20
CA ASP A 733 22.50 -19.93 15.14
C ASP A 733 23.56 -20.85 15.78
N PRO A 734 23.37 -21.25 17.04
CA PRO A 734 24.37 -22.05 17.76
C PRO A 734 24.59 -23.44 17.15
N ASP A 735 23.56 -24.02 16.51
CA ASP A 735 23.63 -25.39 15.99
C ASP A 735 24.40 -25.42 14.65
N SER A 736 24.30 -24.37 13.85
CA SER A 736 25.11 -24.19 12.63
C SER A 736 26.45 -23.50 12.88
N GLY A 737 26.77 -23.16 14.12
CA GLY A 737 28.01 -22.48 14.50
C GLY A 737 28.09 -21.01 14.05
N ILE A 738 26.97 -20.38 13.69
CA ILE A 738 26.89 -19.00 13.24
C ILE A 738 26.78 -18.07 14.44
N ASP A 739 27.70 -17.11 14.59
CA ASP A 739 27.55 -15.92 15.48
C ASP A 739 28.13 -14.70 14.76
N ARG A 740 27.41 -14.26 13.76
CA ARG A 740 27.81 -13.15 12.90
C ARG A 740 27.39 -11.82 13.52
N ARG A 741 28.33 -10.88 13.57
CA ARG A 741 28.09 -9.51 13.99
C ARG A 741 28.52 -8.55 12.89
N THR A 742 27.58 -7.79 12.39
CA THR A 742 27.78 -6.72 11.41
C THR A 742 27.61 -5.37 12.09
N GLN A 743 28.56 -4.47 11.91
CA GLN A 743 28.51 -3.07 12.37
C GLN A 743 28.67 -2.18 11.15
N GLU A 744 27.80 -1.20 11.00
CA GLU A 744 27.84 -0.26 9.89
C GLU A 744 27.74 1.16 10.43
N ALA A 745 28.50 2.07 9.83
CA ALA A 745 28.34 3.51 9.99
C ALA A 745 28.30 4.16 8.61
N PHE A 746 27.46 5.16 8.43
CA PHE A 746 27.28 5.79 7.12
C PHE A 746 26.92 7.27 7.22
N VAL A 747 27.24 7.98 6.14
CA VAL A 747 26.77 9.34 5.83
C VAL A 747 26.26 9.34 4.41
N LYS A 748 25.03 9.80 4.19
CA LYS A 748 24.42 9.98 2.88
C LYS A 748 24.02 11.43 2.68
N LEU A 749 24.35 11.99 1.52
CA LEU A 749 23.95 13.31 1.07
C LEU A 749 23.29 13.20 -0.29
N ALA A 750 22.16 13.85 -0.47
CA ALA A 750 21.53 14.07 -1.76
C ALA A 750 21.09 15.52 -1.87
N TYR A 751 21.27 16.12 -3.06
CA TYR A 751 20.84 17.49 -3.36
C TYR A 751 20.21 17.55 -4.75
N THR A 752 19.05 18.15 -4.86
CA THR A 752 18.28 18.26 -6.10
C THR A 752 18.39 19.65 -6.68
N PHE A 753 18.85 19.75 -7.91
CA PHE A 753 18.80 20.94 -8.73
C PHE A 753 17.54 20.91 -9.60
N PHE A 754 16.85 22.02 -9.73
CA PHE A 754 15.67 22.19 -10.55
C PHE A 754 15.92 23.22 -11.65
N GLY A 755 15.30 23.03 -12.85
CA GLY A 755 15.38 23.95 -13.96
C GLY A 755 14.20 23.88 -14.93
#